data_60a7b6590242a4484ddb489650fa9329
#
_entry.id   60a7b6590242a4484ddb489650fa9329
#
_cell.length_a   1.000
_cell.length_b   1.000
_cell.length_c   1.000
_cell.angle_alpha   90.00
_cell.angle_beta   90.00
_cell.angle_gamma   90.00
#
_symmetry.space_group_name_H-M   'P 1'
#
loop_
_entity.id
_entity.type
_entity.pdbx_description
1 polymer ?
#
loop_
_entity_poly.entity_id
_entity_poly.type
_entity_poly.pdbx_seq_one_letter_code
_entity_poly.pdbx_strand_id
1 'polypeptide(L)'
;MAAALATLFLLAAAPAEAKKKPGRKSKKTEAAAEKADTTKKEKKGYEELLKGAVTDKGMFDVHRKGTDFLFEIPDSLMGRDILIVNKISGVPYALNDAGVNKGMGYGEKIVRFRKDTLYKKVWVMTYDPRITSPEGDRITRSVRDNYRETAIEQFPIDAYGKDSASVVIKVNKVFDGSEKSFNNVFGSIGLPGSPKKDLSKIESVKSFPENIIVKSLLSTSHTEEGTTIPLTVEITSNLVLLAREPMRPRFSDDRVGYFEIGHLYFNDEQQKAEERAFINRWRLEPKPEDVERYKKGELVEPQKPIELWIDPATPPVWVPYIKKGIVEWQEAFEAAGFKNAIVAREVTPDDREFDIDDVRYSVVTYAASEMANAMGPSVIDPRSGEIIEADIIWWHNVMSILHAWIRLQTGAVDPAARGNTLPTEVMGNAVRFVSSHELGHSLGLKHNFGASYSVPVDSLRSKSYTATNGTASSIMDYARFNYVAQPEDGITQLTPKIGTYDKHAINWGYRWLDVQDPHEELPTLNAWLREHENDPEYWYGEQSREGIDPRSQSEDLSNDAVLASTYGLKNLRRIIPHVTDWTSEEGKLQYEGGRLLMAIVFQWLAYADHVKTNVGGFYLNNVVAGHDIDRYVPVPADYQRKSVKYLIDQVFTIPEWLFGAKAWDKAYAQRSSPVGQMEYAPYNFARELQYKTYYELLADQRLVRMYEVEARQGRGAKTYTPEQMMDDITRAVFIRPGGRSLSIWERMSQKNYVDALIVSSNLTMVKTTKLGSTLRDHAHDGRGCTCSLMQDAPELSLEPLPRPEEIGLRTARNYDMMQRVSETTSAKRAEMRRLLTVVQGRFQSGDQATRNHYRDLELRLKEALRML
;
A
#
# COMPACT_ATOMS: atom_id res chain seq x y z
N MET A 1 -15.00 -8.79 2.68
CA MET A 1 -16.44 -8.82 2.36
C MET A 1 -16.80 -7.61 1.51
N ALA A 2 -16.58 -7.69 0.22
CA ALA A 2 -17.10 -6.73 -0.75
C ALA A 2 -17.10 -7.40 -2.13
N ALA A 3 -18.02 -8.30 -2.32
CA ALA A 3 -18.34 -8.86 -3.63
C ALA A 3 -19.74 -9.45 -3.59
N ALA A 4 -20.75 -8.59 -3.58
CA ALA A 4 -22.14 -8.92 -3.94
C ALA A 4 -22.95 -7.63 -3.92
N LEU A 5 -23.01 -6.95 -5.07
CA LEU A 5 -24.12 -6.03 -5.43
C LEU A 5 -23.80 -5.38 -6.77
N ALA A 6 -23.94 -6.15 -7.83
CA ALA A 6 -24.09 -5.60 -9.18
C ALA A 6 -24.80 -6.62 -10.06
N THR A 7 -26.09 -6.76 -9.85
CA THR A 7 -26.99 -7.31 -10.87
C THR A 7 -28.43 -6.94 -10.47
N LEU A 8 -28.95 -5.92 -11.13
CA LEU A 8 -30.38 -5.71 -11.39
C LEU A 8 -30.61 -4.33 -12.00
N PHE A 9 -30.56 -4.29 -13.31
CA PHE A 9 -31.37 -3.31 -14.08
C PHE A 9 -31.34 -3.78 -15.54
N LEU A 10 -32.36 -4.51 -15.90
CA LEU A 10 -32.91 -4.60 -17.26
C LEU A 10 -34.14 -5.50 -17.20
N LEU A 11 -35.29 -4.90 -17.07
CA LEU A 11 -36.53 -5.53 -17.56
C LEU A 11 -37.53 -4.45 -17.96
N ALA A 12 -37.99 -4.62 -19.17
CA ALA A 12 -38.78 -3.77 -20.00
C ALA A 12 -40.17 -3.42 -19.43
N ALA A 13 -40.64 -2.25 -19.86
CA ALA A 13 -42.02 -1.82 -19.72
C ALA A 13 -42.98 -2.59 -20.66
N ALA A 14 -44.11 -3.00 -20.15
CA ALA A 14 -45.31 -3.25 -20.91
C ALA A 14 -46.53 -2.82 -20.11
N PRO A 15 -47.62 -2.32 -20.77
CA PRO A 15 -48.64 -1.47 -20.13
C PRO A 15 -49.76 -2.30 -19.52
N ALA A 16 -50.27 -1.82 -18.38
CA ALA A 16 -51.46 -2.37 -17.75
C ALA A 16 -52.64 -1.46 -17.93
N GLU A 17 -53.71 -2.02 -18.50
CA GLU A 17 -55.01 -1.43 -18.80
C GLU A 17 -55.79 -0.97 -17.56
N ALA A 18 -56.57 0.10 -17.78
CA ALA A 18 -57.48 0.69 -16.83
C ALA A 18 -58.73 -0.15 -16.58
N LYS A 19 -59.11 -0.40 -15.36
CA LYS A 19 -60.52 -0.76 -14.95
C LYS A 19 -61.17 0.35 -14.16
N LYS A 20 -62.33 0.75 -14.68
CA LYS A 20 -63.26 1.73 -14.12
C LYS A 20 -64.14 1.13 -12.99
N LYS A 21 -64.26 1.87 -11.88
CA LYS A 21 -65.48 2.40 -11.23
C LYS A 21 -66.22 1.63 -10.13
N PRO A 22 -67.11 2.30 -9.36
CA PRO A 22 -67.95 3.50 -9.55
C PRO A 22 -67.97 4.50 -8.40
N GLY A 23 -68.52 5.68 -8.72
CA GLY A 23 -68.53 6.91 -7.95
C GLY A 23 -69.45 7.01 -6.73
N ARG A 24 -69.18 8.03 -5.95
CA ARG A 24 -70.14 8.60 -4.98
C ARG A 24 -70.07 10.11 -4.91
N LYS A 25 -71.17 10.70 -4.86
CA LYS A 25 -71.65 12.06 -4.95
C LYS A 25 -70.83 13.13 -4.28
N SER A 26 -70.82 14.30 -4.92
CA SER A 26 -70.38 15.62 -4.50
C SER A 26 -71.00 16.09 -3.20
N LYS A 27 -70.18 16.70 -2.33
CA LYS A 27 -70.64 17.85 -1.50
C LYS A 27 -69.72 19.02 -1.84
N LYS A 28 -70.30 20.06 -2.38
CA LYS A 28 -69.68 21.38 -2.43
C LYS A 28 -69.31 21.81 -1.02
N THR A 29 -68.08 22.08 -0.76
CA THR A 29 -67.65 22.96 0.33
C THR A 29 -66.74 23.99 -0.31
N GLU A 30 -67.12 25.22 -0.19
CA GLU A 30 -66.31 26.37 -0.59
C GLU A 30 -64.93 26.30 0.10
N ALA A 31 -63.89 26.09 -0.65
CA ALA A 31 -62.56 26.33 -0.18
C ALA A 31 -62.30 27.81 -0.23
N ALA A 32 -62.29 28.43 0.94
CA ALA A 32 -61.71 29.75 1.13
C ALA A 32 -60.27 29.68 0.58
N ALA A 33 -59.99 30.58 -0.35
CA ALA A 33 -58.64 30.80 -0.83
C ALA A 33 -57.83 31.32 0.35
N GLU A 34 -57.14 30.43 1.03
CA GLU A 34 -56.08 30.79 1.91
C GLU A 34 -55.00 31.43 1.03
N LYS A 35 -54.95 32.77 1.07
CA LYS A 35 -53.82 33.53 0.56
C LYS A 35 -52.59 32.97 1.26
N ALA A 36 -51.82 32.13 0.56
CA ALA A 36 -50.47 31.86 0.95
C ALA A 36 -49.76 33.21 1.04
N ASP A 37 -49.59 33.68 2.22
CA ASP A 37 -48.79 34.83 2.57
C ASP A 37 -47.31 34.43 2.27
N THR A 38 -46.99 34.51 0.98
CA THR A 38 -45.60 34.50 0.57
C THR A 38 -45.05 35.86 1.00
N THR A 39 -44.77 35.99 2.28
CA THR A 39 -43.83 36.97 2.76
C THR A 39 -42.51 36.62 2.07
N LYS A 40 -42.25 37.25 0.92
CA LYS A 40 -40.93 37.44 0.39
C LYS A 40 -40.13 38.01 1.55
N LYS A 41 -39.33 37.16 2.24
CA LYS A 41 -38.26 37.63 3.09
C LYS A 41 -37.41 38.50 2.18
N GLU A 42 -37.54 39.81 2.28
CA GLU A 42 -36.66 40.74 1.60
C GLU A 42 -35.25 40.35 1.96
N LYS A 43 -34.45 40.00 0.94
CA LYS A 43 -33.02 39.66 1.16
C LYS A 43 -32.40 40.90 1.82
N LYS A 44 -31.84 40.69 3.01
CA LYS A 44 -31.12 41.72 3.76
C LYS A 44 -30.02 42.29 2.88
N GLY A 45 -29.86 43.57 2.88
CA GLY A 45 -28.72 44.22 2.22
C GLY A 45 -27.40 43.75 2.82
N TYR A 46 -26.30 43.86 2.06
CA TYR A 46 -24.95 43.39 2.47
C TYR A 46 -24.58 43.84 3.89
N GLU A 47 -24.78 45.16 4.20
CA GLU A 47 -24.42 45.69 5.52
C GLU A 47 -25.29 45.15 6.66
N GLU A 48 -26.58 44.91 6.40
CA GLU A 48 -27.45 44.30 7.39
C GLU A 48 -27.16 42.82 7.62
N LEU A 49 -26.83 42.09 6.54
CA LEU A 49 -26.42 40.68 6.63
C LEU A 49 -25.17 40.50 7.51
N LEU A 50 -24.17 41.33 7.30
CA LEU A 50 -22.87 41.23 7.98
C LEU A 50 -22.77 42.04 9.27
N LYS A 51 -23.84 42.73 9.68
CA LYS A 51 -23.82 43.50 10.93
C LYS A 51 -23.53 42.60 12.12
N GLY A 52 -22.42 42.92 12.82
CA GLY A 52 -21.94 42.15 13.97
C GLY A 52 -21.23 40.84 13.62
N ALA A 53 -20.92 40.57 12.36
CA ALA A 53 -20.06 39.48 11.96
C ALA A 53 -18.59 39.79 12.21
N VAL A 54 -17.82 38.75 12.53
CA VAL A 54 -16.35 38.78 12.55
C VAL A 54 -15.86 38.26 11.19
N THR A 55 -14.97 39.01 10.54
CA THR A 55 -14.44 38.68 9.21
C THR A 55 -12.99 38.27 9.31
N ASP A 56 -12.69 37.11 8.70
CA ASP A 56 -11.34 36.65 8.41
C ASP A 56 -11.09 36.75 6.90
N LYS A 57 -10.00 37.42 6.53
CA LYS A 57 -9.69 37.77 5.13
C LYS A 57 -8.68 36.81 4.52
N GLY A 58 -8.94 36.40 3.29
CA GLY A 58 -8.05 35.52 2.54
C GLY A 58 -8.53 35.28 1.11
N MET A 59 -8.42 34.04 0.66
CA MET A 59 -8.92 33.61 -0.64
C MET A 59 -10.40 34.01 -0.84
N PHE A 60 -11.23 33.69 0.12
CA PHE A 60 -12.56 34.29 0.31
C PHE A 60 -12.56 35.01 1.64
N ASP A 61 -13.29 36.15 1.72
CA ASP A 61 -13.55 36.71 3.03
C ASP A 61 -14.56 35.84 3.76
N VAL A 62 -14.20 35.33 4.93
CA VAL A 62 -15.05 34.45 5.74
C VAL A 62 -15.68 35.25 6.85
N HIS A 63 -17.02 35.33 6.86
CA HIS A 63 -17.77 36.07 7.89
C HIS A 63 -18.45 35.09 8.85
N ARG A 64 -18.14 35.20 10.13
CA ARG A 64 -18.83 34.45 11.19
C ARG A 64 -19.84 35.34 11.94
N LYS A 65 -21.12 34.94 11.92
CA LYS A 65 -22.19 35.58 12.67
C LYS A 65 -22.93 34.57 13.55
N GLY A 66 -22.56 34.54 14.83
CA GLY A 66 -23.05 33.48 15.72
C GLY A 66 -22.48 32.11 15.28
N THR A 67 -23.39 31.21 14.92
CA THR A 67 -23.06 29.86 14.38
C THR A 67 -23.05 29.80 12.85
N ASP A 68 -23.39 30.93 12.18
CA ASP A 68 -23.43 30.99 10.74
C ASP A 68 -22.05 31.37 10.16
N PHE A 69 -21.61 30.65 9.16
CA PHE A 69 -20.41 30.92 8.35
C PHE A 69 -20.83 31.26 6.92
N LEU A 70 -20.34 32.41 6.46
CA LEU A 70 -20.62 32.91 5.12
C LEU A 70 -19.32 33.13 4.37
N PHE A 71 -19.27 32.70 3.12
CA PHE A 71 -18.19 32.99 2.21
C PHE A 71 -18.54 34.15 1.32
N GLU A 72 -17.74 35.18 1.30
CA GLU A 72 -17.77 36.22 0.30
C GLU A 72 -16.77 35.88 -0.80
N ILE A 73 -17.31 35.44 -1.95
CA ILE A 73 -16.53 34.94 -3.07
C ILE A 73 -16.39 36.06 -4.11
N PRO A 74 -15.17 36.55 -4.35
CA PRO A 74 -14.93 37.54 -5.40
C PRO A 74 -15.15 36.95 -6.80
N ASP A 75 -15.72 37.81 -7.70
CA ASP A 75 -15.97 37.37 -9.11
C ASP A 75 -14.71 36.92 -9.84
N SER A 76 -13.54 37.39 -9.44
CA SER A 76 -12.22 36.98 -9.98
C SER A 76 -11.87 35.50 -9.70
N LEU A 77 -12.51 34.88 -8.70
CA LEU A 77 -12.33 33.49 -8.33
C LEU A 77 -13.44 32.58 -8.87
N MET A 78 -14.49 33.14 -9.46
CA MET A 78 -15.52 32.36 -10.14
C MET A 78 -14.90 31.57 -11.32
N GLY A 79 -15.22 30.28 -11.38
CA GLY A 79 -14.68 29.36 -12.39
C GLY A 79 -13.22 28.94 -12.21
N ARG A 80 -12.55 29.36 -11.11
CA ARG A 80 -11.22 28.87 -10.74
C ARG A 80 -11.29 27.47 -10.16
N ASP A 81 -10.25 26.69 -10.39
CA ASP A 81 -10.08 25.37 -9.79
C ASP A 81 -9.71 25.51 -8.31
N ILE A 82 -10.52 24.90 -7.47
CA ILE A 82 -10.31 24.79 -6.02
C ILE A 82 -10.32 23.31 -5.67
N LEU A 83 -9.23 22.82 -5.11
CA LEU A 83 -9.12 21.45 -4.61
C LEU A 83 -9.67 21.38 -3.19
N ILE A 84 -10.65 20.50 -2.97
CA ILE A 84 -11.11 20.15 -1.63
C ILE A 84 -10.31 18.96 -1.16
N VAL A 85 -9.63 19.11 -0.01
CA VAL A 85 -8.87 18.07 0.68
C VAL A 85 -9.45 17.88 2.05
N ASN A 86 -9.80 16.66 2.42
CA ASN A 86 -10.32 16.35 3.74
C ASN A 86 -9.34 15.46 4.51
N LYS A 87 -9.07 15.82 5.78
CA LYS A 87 -8.25 15.05 6.71
C LYS A 87 -9.01 14.69 7.97
N ILE A 88 -8.73 13.55 8.54
CA ILE A 88 -9.19 13.14 9.86
C ILE A 88 -8.24 13.76 10.90
N SER A 89 -8.75 14.63 11.75
CA SER A 89 -7.97 15.35 12.76
C SER A 89 -8.03 14.68 14.13
N GLY A 90 -9.12 13.93 14.41
CA GLY A 90 -9.30 13.20 15.65
C GLY A 90 -10.35 12.10 15.53
N VAL A 91 -10.13 10.99 16.23
CA VAL A 91 -10.98 9.80 16.19
C VAL A 91 -11.27 9.25 17.58
N PRO A 92 -12.45 8.63 17.82
CA PRO A 92 -12.71 7.90 19.05
C PRO A 92 -11.97 6.55 19.05
N TYR A 93 -11.83 5.96 20.25
CA TYR A 93 -11.13 4.67 20.43
C TYR A 93 -11.58 3.59 19.43
N ALA A 94 -12.88 3.41 19.24
CA ALA A 94 -13.40 2.37 18.34
C ALA A 94 -12.94 2.48 16.89
N LEU A 95 -12.72 3.70 16.39
CA LEU A 95 -12.18 3.92 15.04
C LEU A 95 -10.65 3.76 15.01
N ASN A 96 -9.95 4.19 16.07
CA ASN A 96 -8.50 3.97 16.18
C ASN A 96 -8.18 2.47 16.19
N ASP A 97 -8.94 1.69 16.98
CA ASP A 97 -8.83 0.23 17.05
C ASP A 97 -9.14 -0.45 15.70
N ALA A 98 -10.07 0.12 14.92
CA ALA A 98 -10.40 -0.31 13.57
C ALA A 98 -9.39 0.17 12.49
N GLY A 99 -8.31 0.85 12.88
CA GLY A 99 -7.26 1.31 11.98
C GLY A 99 -7.48 2.70 11.36
N VAL A 100 -8.55 3.42 11.72
CA VAL A 100 -8.79 4.79 11.28
C VAL A 100 -8.09 5.76 12.23
N ASN A 101 -7.17 6.56 11.70
CA ASN A 101 -6.28 7.39 12.52
C ASN A 101 -6.25 8.86 12.08
N LYS A 102 -5.75 9.71 12.99
CA LYS A 102 -5.40 11.10 12.70
C LYS A 102 -4.42 11.19 11.53
N GLY A 103 -4.58 12.19 10.67
CA GLY A 103 -3.75 12.45 9.49
C GLY A 103 -4.21 11.77 8.20
N MET A 104 -5.14 10.81 8.28
CA MET A 104 -5.66 10.13 7.09
C MET A 104 -6.50 11.06 6.23
N GLY A 105 -6.17 11.16 4.93
CA GLY A 105 -6.91 11.90 3.90
C GLY A 105 -8.06 11.09 3.29
N TYR A 106 -9.08 11.79 2.77
CA TYR A 106 -10.20 11.15 2.06
C TYR A 106 -10.97 12.14 1.19
N GLY A 107 -11.58 11.64 0.12
CA GLY A 107 -12.62 12.34 -0.65
C GLY A 107 -12.18 13.63 -1.35
N GLU A 108 -10.96 13.65 -1.90
CA GLU A 108 -10.43 14.77 -2.67
C GLU A 108 -11.24 15.01 -3.95
N LYS A 109 -11.43 16.27 -4.30
CA LYS A 109 -12.10 16.66 -5.55
C LYS A 109 -11.83 18.11 -5.96
N ILE A 110 -11.78 18.34 -7.27
CA ILE A 110 -11.74 19.71 -7.79
C ILE A 110 -13.16 20.25 -7.94
N VAL A 111 -13.36 21.48 -7.50
CA VAL A 111 -14.61 22.22 -7.65
C VAL A 111 -14.40 23.60 -8.24
N ARG A 112 -15.45 24.10 -8.91
CA ARG A 112 -15.55 25.46 -9.45
C ARG A 112 -16.84 26.10 -8.95
N PHE A 113 -16.75 27.31 -8.42
CA PHE A 113 -17.94 28.11 -8.08
C PHE A 113 -18.39 28.88 -9.32
N ARG A 114 -19.67 28.77 -9.67
CA ARG A 114 -20.28 29.47 -10.82
C ARG A 114 -21.47 30.31 -10.39
N LYS A 115 -21.37 31.62 -10.60
CA LYS A 115 -22.40 32.58 -10.30
C LYS A 115 -23.51 32.53 -11.37
N ASP A 116 -24.72 32.30 -10.96
CA ASP A 116 -25.93 32.36 -11.79
C ASP A 116 -26.80 33.55 -11.37
N THR A 117 -26.77 34.56 -12.17
CA THR A 117 -27.51 35.81 -11.90
C THR A 117 -29.00 35.67 -12.15
N LEU A 118 -29.44 34.78 -13.07
CA LEU A 118 -30.85 34.54 -13.38
C LEU A 118 -31.53 33.83 -12.23
N TYR A 119 -30.95 32.75 -11.71
CA TYR A 119 -31.50 32.01 -10.59
C TYR A 119 -31.05 32.54 -9.21
N LYS A 120 -30.19 33.56 -9.17
CA LYS A 120 -29.58 34.15 -7.96
C LYS A 120 -28.94 33.09 -7.07
N LYS A 121 -28.10 32.26 -7.65
CA LYS A 121 -27.42 31.14 -6.99
C LYS A 121 -25.94 31.09 -7.37
N VAL A 122 -25.18 30.45 -6.49
CA VAL A 122 -23.85 29.97 -6.81
C VAL A 122 -23.91 28.43 -6.92
N TRP A 123 -23.59 27.91 -8.09
CA TRP A 123 -23.46 26.50 -8.33
C TRP A 123 -22.02 26.04 -8.01
N VAL A 124 -21.88 24.89 -7.39
CA VAL A 124 -20.57 24.22 -7.24
C VAL A 124 -20.52 23.07 -8.22
N MET A 125 -19.62 23.19 -9.16
CA MET A 125 -19.41 22.21 -10.23
C MET A 125 -18.15 21.39 -9.94
N THR A 126 -18.15 20.10 -10.23
CA THR A 126 -16.96 19.24 -10.26
C THR A 126 -16.75 18.68 -11.67
N TYR A 127 -15.51 18.37 -12.01
CA TYR A 127 -15.13 17.75 -13.27
C TYR A 127 -13.83 16.94 -13.06
N ASP A 128 -13.53 16.07 -14.01
CA ASP A 128 -12.26 15.35 -14.01
C ASP A 128 -11.24 16.08 -14.89
N PRO A 129 -10.20 16.72 -14.34
CA PRO A 129 -9.21 17.47 -15.10
C PRO A 129 -8.22 16.57 -15.86
N ARG A 130 -8.28 15.26 -15.64
CA ARG A 130 -7.41 14.27 -16.30
C ARG A 130 -7.85 13.96 -17.72
N ILE A 131 -9.03 14.42 -18.13
CA ILE A 131 -9.56 14.21 -19.47
C ILE A 131 -9.39 15.50 -20.26
N THR A 132 -8.47 15.49 -21.24
CA THR A 132 -8.02 16.70 -21.91
C THR A 132 -8.03 16.58 -23.43
N SER A 133 -8.10 17.73 -24.08
CA SER A 133 -7.96 17.89 -25.52
C SER A 133 -7.41 19.28 -25.82
N PRO A 134 -6.68 19.50 -26.95
CA PRO A 134 -6.18 20.82 -27.31
C PRO A 134 -7.32 21.80 -27.59
N GLU A 135 -7.14 23.04 -27.16
CA GLU A 135 -8.06 24.11 -27.54
C GLU A 135 -8.03 24.32 -29.08
N GLY A 136 -9.18 24.30 -29.70
CA GLY A 136 -9.33 24.49 -31.13
C GLY A 136 -9.60 23.24 -31.94
N ASP A 137 -9.27 22.07 -31.44
CA ASP A 137 -9.62 20.80 -32.06
C ASP A 137 -11.15 20.58 -32.06
N ARG A 138 -11.67 19.97 -33.12
CA ARG A 138 -13.11 19.67 -33.23
C ARG A 138 -13.58 18.68 -32.20
N ILE A 139 -12.74 17.69 -31.89
CA ILE A 139 -13.02 16.66 -30.85
C ILE A 139 -13.24 17.26 -29.48
N THR A 140 -12.68 18.43 -29.17
CA THR A 140 -12.84 19.14 -27.89
C THR A 140 -14.31 19.36 -27.52
N ARG A 141 -15.14 19.61 -28.54
CA ARG A 141 -16.60 19.73 -28.32
C ARG A 141 -17.19 18.38 -27.85
N SER A 142 -16.81 17.29 -28.50
CA SER A 142 -17.26 15.95 -28.14
C SER A 142 -16.77 15.55 -26.75
N VAL A 143 -15.52 15.85 -26.40
CA VAL A 143 -14.98 15.65 -25.04
C VAL A 143 -15.81 16.41 -24.01
N ARG A 144 -16.08 17.69 -24.25
CA ARG A 144 -16.91 18.52 -23.37
C ARG A 144 -18.33 17.97 -23.19
N ASP A 145 -18.93 17.43 -24.26
CA ASP A 145 -20.29 16.91 -24.23
C ASP A 145 -20.39 15.55 -23.52
N ASN A 146 -19.32 14.70 -23.59
CA ASN A 146 -19.27 13.36 -22.96
C ASN A 146 -18.69 13.37 -21.53
N TYR A 147 -17.90 14.38 -21.16
CA TYR A 147 -17.25 14.54 -19.85
C TYR A 147 -17.63 15.87 -19.22
N ARG A 148 -18.94 16.11 -19.09
CA ARG A 148 -19.49 17.38 -18.60
C ARG A 148 -19.22 17.58 -17.13
N GLU A 149 -18.98 18.83 -16.75
CA GLU A 149 -19.02 19.22 -15.35
C GLU A 149 -20.38 18.88 -14.71
N THR A 150 -20.31 18.39 -13.49
CA THR A 150 -21.46 17.94 -12.70
C THR A 150 -21.71 18.92 -11.55
N ALA A 151 -22.95 19.40 -11.40
CA ALA A 151 -23.33 20.18 -10.24
C ALA A 151 -23.45 19.28 -9.01
N ILE A 152 -22.63 19.52 -7.99
CA ILE A 152 -22.64 18.74 -6.73
C ILE A 152 -23.33 19.50 -5.59
N GLU A 153 -23.43 20.83 -5.71
CA GLU A 153 -24.06 21.67 -4.67
C GLU A 153 -24.52 22.99 -5.26
N GLN A 154 -25.41 23.68 -4.53
CA GLN A 154 -25.84 25.01 -4.85
C GLN A 154 -26.14 25.84 -3.58
N PHE A 155 -25.84 27.12 -3.65
CA PHE A 155 -26.11 28.09 -2.57
C PHE A 155 -26.93 29.28 -3.08
N PRO A 156 -27.96 29.72 -2.38
CA PRO A 156 -28.58 31.02 -2.67
C PRO A 156 -27.55 32.14 -2.48
N ILE A 157 -27.60 33.16 -3.31
CA ILE A 157 -26.86 34.40 -3.06
C ILE A 157 -27.63 35.19 -1.99
N ASP A 158 -27.01 35.31 -0.80
CA ASP A 158 -27.61 36.01 0.32
C ASP A 158 -27.44 37.52 0.23
N ALA A 159 -26.32 37.99 -0.32
CA ALA A 159 -26.06 39.38 -0.64
C ALA A 159 -25.03 39.50 -1.78
N TYR A 160 -24.94 40.65 -2.41
CA TYR A 160 -23.84 41.05 -3.27
C TYR A 160 -22.92 41.97 -2.48
N GLY A 161 -21.62 41.89 -2.67
CA GLY A 161 -20.62 42.75 -2.06
C GLY A 161 -20.85 44.23 -2.39
N LYS A 162 -20.21 45.14 -1.67
CA LYS A 162 -20.45 46.60 -1.77
C LYS A 162 -20.29 47.12 -3.20
N ASP A 163 -19.35 46.63 -3.95
CA ASP A 163 -19.07 46.98 -5.35
C ASP A 163 -19.73 46.05 -6.37
N SER A 164 -20.53 45.10 -5.91
CA SER A 164 -21.13 44.02 -6.70
C SER A 164 -20.14 43.11 -7.41
N ALA A 165 -18.85 43.18 -7.04
CA ALA A 165 -17.78 42.33 -7.57
C ALA A 165 -17.57 41.05 -6.74
N SER A 166 -18.43 40.76 -5.78
CA SER A 166 -18.46 39.54 -4.99
C SER A 166 -19.88 39.09 -4.68
N VAL A 167 -20.03 37.85 -4.22
CA VAL A 167 -21.29 37.29 -3.70
C VAL A 167 -21.09 36.67 -2.35
N VAL A 168 -22.07 36.83 -1.46
CA VAL A 168 -22.07 36.22 -0.12
C VAL A 168 -23.02 35.04 -0.11
N ILE A 169 -22.55 33.89 0.36
CA ILE A 169 -23.31 32.64 0.49
C ILE A 169 -23.10 32.01 1.87
N LYS A 170 -24.16 31.40 2.43
CA LYS A 170 -24.05 30.64 3.68
C LYS A 170 -23.63 29.19 3.40
N VAL A 171 -22.53 28.75 4.02
CA VAL A 171 -21.87 27.47 3.70
C VAL A 171 -22.01 26.39 4.76
N ASN A 172 -22.68 26.64 5.87
CA ASN A 172 -22.76 25.67 6.98
C ASN A 172 -23.08 24.24 6.54
N LYS A 173 -24.09 24.07 5.67
CA LYS A 173 -24.63 22.74 5.31
C LYS A 173 -23.59 21.74 4.76
N VAL A 174 -22.54 22.22 4.13
CA VAL A 174 -21.51 21.34 3.53
C VAL A 174 -20.39 20.97 4.51
N PHE A 175 -20.37 21.59 5.69
CA PHE A 175 -19.36 21.32 6.73
C PHE A 175 -19.96 20.84 8.05
N ASP A 176 -21.26 21.05 8.32
CA ASP A 176 -21.95 20.63 9.54
C ASP A 176 -22.54 19.19 9.45
N GLY A 177 -22.26 18.50 8.34
CA GLY A 177 -22.78 17.16 8.08
C GLY A 177 -24.22 17.10 7.55
N SER A 178 -24.86 18.25 7.27
CA SER A 178 -26.20 18.28 6.65
C SER A 178 -26.19 17.79 5.21
N GLU A 179 -25.10 18.07 4.46
CA GLU A 179 -24.86 17.62 3.09
C GLU A 179 -23.50 16.92 3.01
N LYS A 180 -23.37 15.97 2.08
CA LYS A 180 -22.16 15.17 1.88
C LYS A 180 -21.32 15.62 0.70
N SER A 181 -21.71 16.71 0.03
CA SER A 181 -21.10 17.16 -1.23
C SER A 181 -19.62 17.55 -1.09
N PHE A 182 -19.21 18.14 0.05
CA PHE A 182 -17.82 18.51 0.32
C PHE A 182 -17.12 17.47 1.19
N ASN A 183 -17.84 16.86 2.11
CA ASN A 183 -17.30 15.97 3.12
C ASN A 183 -18.24 14.79 3.36
N ASN A 184 -17.74 13.57 3.17
CA ASN A 184 -18.46 12.33 3.43
C ASN A 184 -17.60 11.35 4.23
N VAL A 185 -17.05 11.82 5.36
CA VAL A 185 -16.11 11.03 6.17
C VAL A 185 -16.62 9.62 6.46
N PHE A 186 -17.85 9.47 6.95
CA PHE A 186 -18.37 8.16 7.32
C PHE A 186 -18.52 7.21 6.13
N GLY A 187 -18.94 7.73 4.97
CA GLY A 187 -18.97 6.94 3.74
C GLY A 187 -17.57 6.53 3.28
N SER A 188 -16.60 7.42 3.40
CA SER A 188 -15.20 7.16 2.98
C SER A 188 -14.49 6.11 3.86
N ILE A 189 -14.83 6.04 5.15
CA ILE A 189 -14.30 5.00 6.06
C ILE A 189 -15.19 3.76 6.16
N GLY A 190 -16.12 3.59 5.22
CA GLY A 190 -16.95 2.37 5.12
C GLY A 190 -18.09 2.27 6.15
N LEU A 191 -18.41 3.34 6.87
CA LEU A 191 -19.50 3.33 7.83
C LEU A 191 -20.82 3.73 7.15
N PRO A 192 -21.87 2.92 7.24
CA PRO A 192 -23.21 3.32 6.78
C PRO A 192 -23.79 4.39 7.71
N GLY A 193 -24.44 5.40 7.15
CA GLY A 193 -25.15 6.40 7.92
C GLY A 193 -24.84 7.83 7.48
N SER A 194 -25.51 8.75 8.16
CA SER A 194 -25.32 10.20 7.98
C SER A 194 -25.00 10.84 9.31
N PRO A 195 -24.27 11.96 9.31
CA PRO A 195 -24.04 12.72 10.53
C PRO A 195 -25.35 13.09 11.23
N LYS A 196 -25.35 13.08 12.57
CA LYS A 196 -26.44 13.56 13.41
C LYS A 196 -26.29 15.07 13.58
N LYS A 197 -27.15 15.83 12.94
CA LYS A 197 -27.06 17.30 12.89
C LYS A 197 -26.96 17.94 14.27
N ASP A 198 -27.74 17.45 15.23
CA ASP A 198 -27.78 18.02 16.59
C ASP A 198 -26.52 17.72 17.43
N LEU A 199 -25.70 16.79 16.96
CA LEU A 199 -24.44 16.40 17.59
C LEU A 199 -23.21 16.78 16.73
N SER A 200 -23.42 17.46 15.62
CA SER A 200 -22.37 17.87 14.68
C SER A 200 -22.31 19.40 14.63
N LYS A 201 -21.11 19.96 14.44
CA LYS A 201 -20.90 21.41 14.38
C LYS A 201 -19.64 21.76 13.61
N ILE A 202 -19.60 22.99 13.10
CA ILE A 202 -18.37 23.64 12.66
C ILE A 202 -17.69 24.24 13.89
N GLU A 203 -16.43 23.96 14.11
CA GLU A 203 -15.68 24.49 15.24
C GLU A 203 -14.95 25.79 14.88
N SER A 204 -14.29 25.80 13.73
CA SER A 204 -13.58 26.98 13.26
C SER A 204 -13.50 27.02 11.73
N VAL A 205 -13.37 28.23 11.21
CA VAL A 205 -13.04 28.50 9.81
C VAL A 205 -11.97 29.57 9.80
N LYS A 206 -10.87 29.31 9.07
CA LYS A 206 -9.80 30.28 8.85
C LYS A 206 -9.54 30.45 7.35
N SER A 207 -9.32 31.67 6.92
CA SER A 207 -9.04 31.98 5.52
C SER A 207 -7.62 32.51 5.37
N PHE A 208 -6.92 32.00 4.35
CA PHE A 208 -5.58 32.41 3.97
C PHE A 208 -5.56 32.78 2.49
N PRO A 209 -4.53 33.42 1.95
CA PRO A 209 -4.53 33.88 0.57
C PRO A 209 -4.77 32.79 -0.49
N GLU A 210 -4.35 31.54 -0.21
CA GLU A 210 -4.46 30.43 -1.18
C GLU A 210 -5.31 29.26 -0.67
N ASN A 211 -5.75 29.28 0.60
CA ASN A 211 -6.59 28.21 1.12
C ASN A 211 -7.55 28.68 2.24
N ILE A 212 -8.57 27.87 2.47
CA ILE A 212 -9.49 27.99 3.61
C ILE A 212 -9.51 26.68 4.36
N ILE A 213 -9.42 26.76 5.69
CA ILE A 213 -9.46 25.59 6.59
C ILE A 213 -10.77 25.62 7.35
N VAL A 214 -11.50 24.51 7.31
CA VAL A 214 -12.75 24.34 8.08
C VAL A 214 -12.59 23.12 8.98
N LYS A 215 -12.59 23.34 10.30
CA LYS A 215 -12.61 22.26 11.30
C LYS A 215 -14.03 21.98 11.73
N SER A 216 -14.42 20.71 11.69
CA SER A 216 -15.76 20.25 12.02
C SER A 216 -15.72 19.02 12.92
N LEU A 217 -16.66 18.98 13.85
CA LEU A 217 -16.94 17.82 14.68
C LEU A 217 -18.20 17.14 14.12
N LEU A 218 -18.05 15.93 13.59
CA LEU A 218 -19.17 15.18 13.01
C LEU A 218 -19.45 13.91 13.82
N SER A 219 -20.72 13.71 14.17
CA SER A 219 -21.15 12.60 15.01
C SER A 219 -22.14 11.71 14.28
N THR A 220 -21.97 10.39 14.42
CA THR A 220 -22.90 9.38 13.93
C THR A 220 -23.06 8.25 14.97
N SER A 221 -23.74 7.19 14.59
CA SER A 221 -23.74 5.95 15.37
C SER A 221 -23.69 4.76 14.40
N HIS A 222 -22.90 3.77 14.76
CA HIS A 222 -22.81 2.50 14.07
C HIS A 222 -23.45 1.40 14.93
N THR A 223 -24.18 0.50 14.29
CA THR A 223 -24.79 -0.64 14.98
C THR A 223 -24.23 -1.93 14.40
N GLU A 224 -23.58 -2.69 15.24
CA GLU A 224 -22.99 -3.99 14.90
C GLU A 224 -23.47 -5.04 15.93
N GLU A 225 -23.94 -6.17 15.47
CA GLU A 225 -24.46 -7.27 16.29
C GLU A 225 -25.47 -6.84 17.38
N GLY A 226 -26.28 -5.81 17.07
CA GLY A 226 -27.30 -5.29 18.00
C GLY A 226 -26.77 -4.28 19.03
N THR A 227 -25.49 -3.98 19.05
CA THR A 227 -24.89 -2.95 19.90
C THR A 227 -24.72 -1.66 19.09
N THR A 228 -25.23 -0.54 19.59
CA THR A 228 -25.07 0.79 18.97
C THR A 228 -23.92 1.54 19.61
N ILE A 229 -22.91 1.86 18.84
CA ILE A 229 -21.71 2.61 19.25
C ILE A 229 -21.83 4.03 18.73
N PRO A 230 -21.83 5.06 19.60
CA PRO A 230 -21.74 6.46 19.17
C PRO A 230 -20.31 6.77 18.70
N LEU A 231 -20.19 7.46 17.58
CA LEU A 231 -18.91 7.83 16.98
C LEU A 231 -18.89 9.33 16.71
N THR A 232 -17.83 10.00 17.13
CA THR A 232 -17.57 11.41 16.83
C THR A 232 -16.18 11.53 16.24
N VAL A 233 -16.07 12.16 15.07
CA VAL A 233 -14.81 12.39 14.36
C VAL A 233 -14.59 13.89 14.26
N GLU A 234 -13.39 14.32 14.53
CA GLU A 234 -12.91 15.65 14.19
C GLU A 234 -12.27 15.59 12.80
N ILE A 235 -12.66 16.51 11.93
CA ILE A 235 -12.17 16.55 10.55
C ILE A 235 -11.77 17.97 10.19
N THR A 236 -10.81 18.07 9.28
CA THR A 236 -10.39 19.31 8.65
C THR A 236 -10.63 19.22 7.15
N SER A 237 -11.43 20.15 6.61
CA SER A 237 -11.61 20.35 5.17
C SER A 237 -10.79 21.56 4.72
N ASN A 238 -9.86 21.35 3.78
CA ASN A 238 -9.10 22.42 3.14
C ASN A 238 -9.71 22.70 1.75
N LEU A 239 -9.92 23.98 1.44
CA LEU A 239 -10.23 24.45 0.09
C LEU A 239 -9.00 25.15 -0.45
N VAL A 240 -8.31 24.56 -1.39
CA VAL A 240 -6.99 25.01 -1.91
C VAL A 240 -7.19 25.62 -3.29
N LEU A 241 -6.81 26.88 -3.48
CA LEU A 241 -6.82 27.52 -4.78
C LEU A 241 -5.65 27.01 -5.63
N LEU A 242 -5.96 26.22 -6.65
CA LEU A 242 -4.93 25.72 -7.54
C LEU A 242 -4.34 26.84 -8.41
N ALA A 243 -3.04 26.72 -8.71
CA ALA A 243 -2.34 27.65 -9.60
C ALA A 243 -3.07 27.79 -10.96
N ARG A 244 -3.05 29.00 -11.57
CA ARG A 244 -3.64 29.19 -12.92
C ARG A 244 -2.94 28.32 -13.93
N GLU A 245 -1.61 28.34 -13.89
CA GLU A 245 -0.73 27.52 -14.74
C GLU A 245 -0.25 26.35 -13.90
N PRO A 246 -0.73 25.11 -14.17
CA PRO A 246 -0.22 23.92 -13.51
C PRO A 246 1.30 23.79 -13.71
N MET A 247 1.95 23.06 -12.80
CA MET A 247 3.33 22.64 -13.02
C MET A 247 3.44 21.90 -14.36
N ARG A 248 4.52 22.10 -15.11
CA ARG A 248 4.79 21.28 -16.29
C ARG A 248 4.87 19.80 -15.86
N PRO A 249 3.97 18.94 -16.37
CA PRO A 249 3.99 17.53 -16.04
C PRO A 249 5.24 16.85 -16.60
N ARG A 250 5.63 15.72 -16.03
CA ARG A 250 6.65 14.82 -16.57
C ARG A 250 6.02 13.46 -16.81
N PHE A 251 6.20 12.90 -18.03
CA PHE A 251 5.69 11.59 -18.34
C PHE A 251 6.30 10.52 -17.45
N SER A 252 5.48 9.56 -17.02
CA SER A 252 5.90 8.38 -16.30
C SER A 252 6.66 7.40 -17.21
N ASP A 253 7.55 6.61 -16.62
CA ASP A 253 8.25 5.51 -17.29
C ASP A 253 8.37 4.33 -16.32
N ASP A 254 7.92 3.15 -16.75
CA ASP A 254 7.91 1.92 -15.95
C ASP A 254 9.33 1.45 -15.50
N ARG A 255 10.37 2.07 -16.03
CA ARG A 255 11.75 1.81 -15.62
C ARG A 255 12.19 2.62 -14.40
N VAL A 256 11.35 3.56 -13.95
CA VAL A 256 11.59 4.38 -12.75
C VAL A 256 10.33 4.40 -11.89
N GLY A 257 10.46 4.03 -10.64
CA GLY A 257 9.34 3.83 -9.72
C GLY A 257 8.79 5.13 -9.12
N TYR A 258 7.99 5.87 -9.86
CA TYR A 258 7.22 7.00 -9.33
C TYR A 258 5.75 6.65 -9.19
N PHE A 259 5.09 7.20 -8.15
CA PHE A 259 3.63 7.33 -8.18
C PHE A 259 3.23 8.21 -9.34
N GLU A 260 2.09 7.90 -9.94
CA GLU A 260 1.67 8.56 -11.17
C GLU A 260 0.17 8.83 -11.18
N ILE A 261 -0.22 9.82 -11.97
CA ILE A 261 -1.62 10.10 -12.26
C ILE A 261 -1.90 9.87 -13.75
N GLY A 262 -2.89 9.01 -14.03
CA GLY A 262 -3.30 8.68 -15.39
C GLY A 262 -4.18 9.77 -15.99
N HIS A 263 -3.98 10.08 -17.26
CA HIS A 263 -4.74 11.02 -18.06
C HIS A 263 -5.26 10.36 -19.34
N LEU A 264 -6.40 10.83 -19.80
CA LEU A 264 -6.97 10.46 -21.09
C LEU A 264 -6.93 11.68 -22.01
N TYR A 265 -6.20 11.56 -23.12
CA TYR A 265 -5.98 12.64 -24.06
C TYR A 265 -6.61 12.35 -25.42
N PHE A 266 -7.28 13.35 -25.97
CA PHE A 266 -7.93 13.31 -27.29
C PHE A 266 -7.40 14.43 -28.16
N ASN A 267 -7.19 14.18 -29.46
CA ASN A 267 -6.96 15.21 -30.47
C ASN A 267 -7.55 14.78 -31.83
N ASP A 268 -7.62 15.72 -32.78
CA ASP A 268 -8.23 15.48 -34.07
C ASP A 268 -7.43 14.53 -34.98
N GLU A 269 -6.14 14.29 -34.73
CA GLU A 269 -5.24 13.47 -35.54
C GLU A 269 -5.14 12.03 -35.06
N GLN A 270 -5.61 11.74 -33.84
CA GLN A 270 -5.51 10.42 -33.24
C GLN A 270 -6.46 9.41 -33.87
N GLN A 271 -6.00 8.16 -33.95
CA GLN A 271 -6.84 7.01 -34.34
C GLN A 271 -7.46 6.28 -33.15
N LYS A 272 -7.00 6.56 -31.93
CA LYS A 272 -7.51 6.07 -30.65
C LYS A 272 -7.21 7.08 -29.56
N ALA A 273 -7.99 7.07 -28.48
CA ALA A 273 -7.66 7.83 -27.29
C ALA A 273 -6.27 7.44 -26.75
N GLU A 274 -5.51 8.41 -26.29
CA GLU A 274 -4.18 8.20 -25.73
C GLU A 274 -4.25 8.23 -24.20
N GLU A 275 -3.83 7.12 -23.58
CA GLU A 275 -3.56 7.09 -22.16
C GLU A 275 -2.18 7.70 -21.91
N ARG A 276 -2.10 8.67 -21.00
CA ARG A 276 -0.87 9.32 -20.55
C ARG A 276 -0.77 9.15 -19.04
N ALA A 277 0.42 9.03 -18.51
CA ALA A 277 0.64 9.06 -17.08
C ALA A 277 1.72 10.09 -16.76
N PHE A 278 1.48 10.87 -15.70
CA PHE A 278 2.43 11.86 -15.22
C PHE A 278 2.88 11.50 -13.83
N ILE A 279 4.20 11.59 -13.56
CA ILE A 279 4.74 11.31 -12.23
C ILE A 279 4.28 12.34 -11.20
N ASN A 280 4.05 11.87 -9.98
CA ASN A 280 3.80 12.76 -8.85
C ASN A 280 5.14 13.28 -8.32
N ARG A 281 5.32 14.60 -8.29
CA ARG A 281 6.55 15.24 -7.81
C ARG A 281 6.32 16.67 -7.33
N TRP A 282 7.22 17.17 -6.49
CA TRP A 282 7.24 18.56 -6.10
C TRP A 282 7.68 19.44 -7.28
N ARG A 283 7.18 20.69 -7.31
CA ARG A 283 7.70 21.72 -8.21
C ARG A 283 9.03 22.19 -7.69
N LEU A 284 10.11 21.76 -8.33
CA LEU A 284 11.47 22.17 -7.98
C LEU A 284 12.14 22.82 -9.20
N GLU A 285 12.35 24.14 -9.12
CA GLU A 285 12.84 24.95 -10.22
C GLU A 285 13.95 25.86 -9.72
N PRO A 286 15.01 26.16 -10.50
CA PRO A 286 16.03 27.12 -10.13
C PRO A 286 15.44 28.52 -10.03
N LYS A 287 15.99 29.38 -9.18
CA LYS A 287 15.65 30.79 -9.15
C LYS A 287 15.98 31.43 -10.50
N PRO A 288 15.20 32.42 -11.00
CA PRO A 288 15.44 33.03 -12.30
C PRO A 288 16.89 33.52 -12.51
N GLU A 289 17.52 34.06 -11.45
CA GLU A 289 18.90 34.51 -11.47
C GLU A 289 19.94 33.38 -11.51
N ASP A 290 19.57 32.17 -11.14
CA ASP A 290 20.45 31.00 -11.06
C ASP A 290 20.32 30.03 -12.27
N VAL A 291 19.40 30.28 -13.19
CA VAL A 291 19.14 29.39 -14.36
C VAL A 291 20.43 29.13 -15.17
N GLU A 292 21.19 30.14 -15.49
CA GLU A 292 22.43 29.99 -16.26
C GLU A 292 23.54 29.25 -15.49
N ARG A 293 23.58 29.38 -14.17
CA ARG A 293 24.50 28.64 -13.31
C ARG A 293 24.09 27.16 -13.24
N TYR A 294 22.79 26.91 -13.09
CA TYR A 294 22.24 25.57 -13.08
C TYR A 294 22.54 24.82 -14.39
N LYS A 295 22.32 25.46 -15.55
CA LYS A 295 22.65 24.90 -16.87
C LYS A 295 24.13 24.57 -17.04
N LYS A 296 25.03 25.25 -16.35
CA LYS A 296 26.47 24.96 -16.33
C LYS A 296 26.83 23.82 -15.35
N GLY A 297 25.87 23.24 -14.65
CA GLY A 297 26.09 22.15 -13.69
C GLY A 297 26.48 22.60 -12.29
N GLU A 298 26.34 23.91 -11.96
CA GLU A 298 26.53 24.39 -10.61
C GLU A 298 25.32 24.02 -9.73
N LEU A 299 25.56 23.66 -8.47
CA LEU A 299 24.50 23.46 -7.49
C LEU A 299 23.87 24.81 -7.10
N VAL A 300 22.55 24.91 -7.27
CA VAL A 300 21.78 26.11 -6.91
C VAL A 300 20.67 25.77 -5.92
N GLU A 301 20.15 26.78 -5.23
CA GLU A 301 18.97 26.61 -4.40
C GLU A 301 17.70 26.66 -5.25
N PRO A 302 16.68 25.85 -4.95
CA PRO A 302 15.39 25.96 -5.64
C PRO A 302 14.67 27.25 -5.24
N GLN A 303 13.69 27.67 -6.05
CA GLN A 303 12.81 28.79 -5.73
C GLN A 303 12.07 28.56 -4.40
N LYS A 304 11.58 27.35 -4.19
CA LYS A 304 10.92 26.92 -2.94
C LYS A 304 11.48 25.54 -2.55
N PRO A 305 12.12 25.42 -1.39
CA PRO A 305 12.55 24.13 -0.87
C PRO A 305 11.35 23.29 -0.43
N ILE A 306 11.52 21.97 -0.38
CA ILE A 306 10.57 21.04 0.21
C ILE A 306 10.75 21.09 1.73
N GLU A 307 9.72 21.48 2.48
CA GLU A 307 9.79 21.62 3.93
C GLU A 307 8.91 20.59 4.62
N LEU A 308 9.50 19.79 5.52
CA LEU A 308 8.80 18.85 6.39
C LEU A 308 8.82 19.38 7.83
N TRP A 309 7.63 19.53 8.41
CA TRP A 309 7.46 19.99 9.77
C TRP A 309 7.29 18.81 10.73
N ILE A 310 7.89 18.88 11.90
CA ILE A 310 7.76 17.84 12.92
C ILE A 310 6.59 18.17 13.83
N ASP A 311 5.63 17.26 13.97
CA ASP A 311 4.50 17.37 14.91
C ASP A 311 5.05 17.63 16.33
N PRO A 312 4.63 18.70 17.03
CA PRO A 312 5.00 18.95 18.42
C PRO A 312 4.66 17.80 19.39
N ALA A 313 3.75 16.90 19.01
CA ALA A 313 3.44 15.70 19.79
C ALA A 313 4.51 14.60 19.67
N THR A 314 5.49 14.76 18.80
CA THR A 314 6.59 13.78 18.63
C THR A 314 7.46 13.73 19.89
N PRO A 315 7.69 12.53 20.49
CA PRO A 315 8.60 12.42 21.63
C PRO A 315 9.99 13.02 21.31
N PRO A 316 10.51 13.91 22.17
CA PRO A 316 11.75 14.65 21.86
C PRO A 316 12.96 13.77 21.57
N VAL A 317 12.99 12.55 22.12
CA VAL A 317 14.08 11.60 21.90
C VAL A 317 14.20 11.14 20.44
N TRP A 318 13.09 11.15 19.68
CA TRP A 318 13.05 10.68 18.28
C TRP A 318 13.24 11.82 17.27
N VAL A 319 12.94 13.05 17.64
CA VAL A 319 13.05 14.23 16.74
C VAL A 319 14.37 14.31 15.99
N PRO A 320 15.55 14.15 16.64
CA PRO A 320 16.83 14.24 15.93
C PRO A 320 17.01 13.16 14.85
N TYR A 321 16.49 11.95 15.09
CA TYR A 321 16.61 10.83 14.15
C TYR A 321 15.66 11.00 12.96
N ILE A 322 14.42 11.46 13.19
CA ILE A 322 13.46 11.78 12.14
C ILE A 322 14.04 12.87 11.24
N LYS A 323 14.52 13.98 11.82
CA LYS A 323 15.14 15.06 11.05
C LYS A 323 16.33 14.58 10.23
N LYS A 324 17.17 13.71 10.80
CA LYS A 324 18.31 13.13 10.08
C LYS A 324 17.84 12.32 8.87
N GLY A 325 16.81 11.48 9.02
CA GLY A 325 16.25 10.71 7.91
C GLY A 325 15.70 11.60 6.79
N ILE A 326 15.09 12.75 7.15
CA ILE A 326 14.60 13.73 6.18
C ILE A 326 15.75 14.35 5.38
N VAL A 327 16.76 14.89 6.07
CA VAL A 327 17.81 15.66 5.40
C VAL A 327 18.83 14.82 4.64
N GLU A 328 18.86 13.50 4.85
CA GLU A 328 19.71 12.58 4.08
C GLU A 328 19.39 12.60 2.58
N TRP A 329 18.15 12.91 2.18
CA TRP A 329 17.76 13.04 0.77
C TRP A 329 18.40 14.22 0.05
N GLN A 330 19.00 15.17 0.77
CA GLN A 330 19.74 16.27 0.15
C GLN A 330 20.83 15.75 -0.80
N GLU A 331 21.48 14.65 -0.47
CA GLU A 331 22.49 13.99 -1.32
C GLU A 331 21.91 13.57 -2.69
N ALA A 332 20.65 13.11 -2.72
CA ALA A 332 19.99 12.75 -3.96
C ALA A 332 19.57 14.00 -4.77
N PHE A 333 19.16 15.07 -4.11
CA PHE A 333 18.84 16.33 -4.79
C PHE A 333 20.07 17.04 -5.38
N GLU A 334 21.24 16.84 -4.81
CA GLU A 334 22.49 17.33 -5.39
C GLU A 334 22.79 16.65 -6.73
N ALA A 335 22.45 15.36 -6.87
CA ALA A 335 22.52 14.68 -8.17
C ALA A 335 21.58 15.33 -9.21
N ALA A 336 20.47 15.93 -8.79
CA ALA A 336 19.56 16.70 -9.64
C ALA A 336 19.95 18.17 -9.85
N GLY A 337 21.07 18.64 -9.24
CA GLY A 337 21.58 20.00 -9.37
C GLY A 337 21.10 20.99 -8.29
N PHE A 338 20.43 20.52 -7.23
CA PHE A 338 19.89 21.38 -6.19
C PHE A 338 20.57 21.16 -4.83
N LYS A 339 21.05 22.23 -4.22
CA LYS A 339 21.45 22.27 -2.81
C LYS A 339 20.34 22.87 -1.95
N ASN A 340 20.29 22.50 -0.67
CA ASN A 340 19.27 22.97 0.28
C ASN A 340 17.82 22.77 -0.25
N ALA A 341 17.61 21.67 -1.00
CA ALA A 341 16.33 21.37 -1.62
C ALA A 341 15.29 20.84 -0.62
N ILE A 342 15.75 20.25 0.49
CA ILE A 342 14.89 19.66 1.51
C ILE A 342 15.28 20.12 2.90
N VAL A 343 14.28 20.46 3.73
CA VAL A 343 14.47 21.04 5.06
C VAL A 343 13.52 20.38 6.06
N ALA A 344 14.05 20.01 7.23
CA ALA A 344 13.26 19.55 8.37
C ALA A 344 13.07 20.71 9.37
N ARG A 345 11.82 21.06 9.66
CA ARG A 345 11.42 22.14 10.54
C ARG A 345 10.84 21.62 11.85
N GLU A 346 11.16 22.32 12.94
CA GLU A 346 10.42 22.17 14.21
C GLU A 346 9.52 23.39 14.40
N VAL A 347 8.32 23.18 14.93
CA VAL A 347 7.40 24.26 15.25
C VAL A 347 7.92 25.07 16.43
N THR A 348 7.99 26.38 16.27
CA THR A 348 8.44 27.34 17.29
C THR A 348 7.29 28.23 17.77
N PRO A 349 7.41 28.95 18.89
CA PRO A 349 6.41 29.90 19.33
C PRO A 349 6.10 31.06 18.36
N ASP A 350 6.95 31.27 17.37
CA ASP A 350 6.77 32.31 16.35
C ASP A 350 5.88 31.83 15.20
N ASP A 351 5.69 30.49 15.04
CA ASP A 351 4.87 29.85 14.00
C ASP A 351 3.38 29.84 14.40
N ARG A 352 2.82 31.03 14.68
CA ARG A 352 1.46 31.19 15.25
C ARG A 352 0.33 30.72 14.34
N GLU A 353 0.57 30.63 13.05
CA GLU A 353 -0.41 30.18 12.06
C GLU A 353 -0.31 28.69 11.77
N PHE A 354 0.72 28.03 12.30
CA PHE A 354 0.90 26.59 12.07
C PHE A 354 -0.32 25.78 12.52
N ASP A 355 -0.79 24.94 11.64
CA ASP A 355 -1.85 23.98 11.94
C ASP A 355 -1.48 22.66 11.23
N ILE A 356 -1.49 21.57 11.97
CA ILE A 356 -1.02 20.26 11.50
C ILE A 356 -1.87 19.70 10.34
N ASP A 357 -3.10 20.17 10.21
CA ASP A 357 -4.04 19.72 9.18
C ASP A 357 -4.12 20.71 7.99
N ASP A 358 -3.32 21.79 8.03
CA ASP A 358 -3.27 22.80 6.97
C ASP A 358 -2.36 22.34 5.83
N VAL A 359 -2.87 22.20 4.62
CA VAL A 359 -2.12 21.78 3.41
C VAL A 359 -0.95 22.69 3.02
N ARG A 360 -0.78 23.84 3.66
CA ARG A 360 0.42 24.68 3.49
C ARG A 360 1.66 24.07 4.14
N TYR A 361 1.47 23.12 5.07
CA TYR A 361 2.53 22.49 5.85
C TYR A 361 2.48 20.96 5.61
N SER A 362 3.59 20.41 5.14
CA SER A 362 3.77 18.96 5.12
C SER A 362 4.33 18.53 6.47
N VAL A 363 3.66 17.62 7.16
CA VAL A 363 3.94 17.32 8.57
C VAL A 363 4.26 15.84 8.77
N VAL A 364 5.30 15.58 9.56
CA VAL A 364 5.50 14.26 10.17
C VAL A 364 4.59 14.17 11.38
N THR A 365 3.37 13.70 11.17
CA THR A 365 2.29 13.61 12.17
C THR A 365 2.52 12.40 13.09
N TYR A 366 2.60 12.64 14.40
CA TYR A 366 2.78 11.57 15.37
C TYR A 366 1.44 11.11 15.93
N ALA A 367 1.07 9.85 15.66
CA ALA A 367 -0.21 9.29 16.05
C ALA A 367 -0.05 8.19 17.11
N ALA A 368 -0.70 8.37 18.26
CA ALA A 368 -0.78 7.33 19.29
C ALA A 368 -1.79 6.26 18.85
N SER A 369 -1.29 5.15 18.35
CA SER A 369 -2.11 4.02 17.89
C SER A 369 -1.38 2.70 18.14
N GLU A 370 -2.13 1.61 18.29
CA GLU A 370 -1.60 0.25 18.30
C GLU A 370 -1.15 -0.23 16.91
N MET A 371 -1.52 0.51 15.86
CA MET A 371 -1.09 0.22 14.50
C MET A 371 0.43 0.30 14.39
N ALA A 372 1.02 -0.76 13.89
CA ALA A 372 2.47 -0.89 13.78
C ALA A 372 2.91 -0.60 12.34
N ASN A 373 2.82 0.66 11.93
CA ASN A 373 3.13 1.11 10.57
C ASN A 373 3.59 2.57 10.55
N ALA A 374 4.00 3.05 9.36
CA ALA A 374 4.12 4.44 8.96
C ALA A 374 3.59 4.58 7.52
N MET A 375 3.22 5.77 7.08
CA MET A 375 2.68 6.00 5.73
C MET A 375 2.93 7.44 5.30
N GLY A 376 3.30 7.64 4.02
CA GLY A 376 3.54 8.95 3.40
C GLY A 376 2.48 9.32 2.34
N PRO A 377 1.25 9.73 2.72
CA PRO A 377 0.25 10.20 1.76
C PRO A 377 0.64 11.55 1.16
N SER A 378 0.19 11.81 -0.08
CA SER A 378 0.41 13.09 -0.77
C SER A 378 -0.91 13.66 -1.29
N VAL A 379 -1.04 14.99 -1.22
CA VAL A 379 -2.07 15.78 -1.91
C VAL A 379 -1.46 16.29 -3.21
N ILE A 380 -2.09 15.97 -4.33
CA ILE A 380 -1.58 16.30 -5.66
C ILE A 380 -2.52 17.21 -6.43
N ASP A 381 -1.97 18.03 -7.32
CA ASP A 381 -2.74 18.68 -8.38
C ASP A 381 -2.97 17.66 -9.51
N PRO A 382 -4.20 17.18 -9.69
CA PRO A 382 -4.46 16.11 -10.67
C PRO A 382 -4.31 16.57 -12.13
N ARG A 383 -4.03 17.85 -12.40
CA ARG A 383 -3.78 18.36 -13.74
C ARG A 383 -2.35 18.11 -14.21
N SER A 384 -1.40 17.90 -13.26
CA SER A 384 0.03 17.85 -13.57
C SER A 384 0.83 16.81 -12.80
N GLY A 385 0.26 16.23 -11.72
CA GLY A 385 0.99 15.41 -10.75
C GLY A 385 1.85 16.23 -9.77
N GLU A 386 1.67 17.58 -9.71
CA GLU A 386 2.37 18.40 -8.72
C GLU A 386 1.96 18.01 -7.30
N ILE A 387 2.92 17.63 -6.46
CA ILE A 387 2.70 17.43 -5.04
C ILE A 387 2.55 18.82 -4.38
N ILE A 388 1.39 19.07 -3.78
CA ILE A 388 1.07 20.31 -3.08
C ILE A 388 1.49 20.20 -1.61
N GLU A 389 1.25 19.02 -1.05
CA GLU A 389 1.54 18.69 0.33
C GLU A 389 1.77 17.18 0.44
N ALA A 390 2.67 16.75 1.33
CA ALA A 390 2.87 15.33 1.61
C ALA A 390 3.17 15.14 3.10
N ASP A 391 2.25 14.51 3.80
CA ASP A 391 2.41 14.15 5.20
C ASP A 391 3.14 12.82 5.36
N ILE A 392 3.71 12.62 6.54
CA ILE A 392 4.14 11.29 7.01
C ILE A 392 3.34 11.00 8.27
N ILE A 393 2.48 9.99 8.24
CA ILE A 393 1.77 9.52 9.42
C ILE A 393 2.65 8.51 10.14
N TRP A 394 3.15 8.87 11.31
CA TRP A 394 3.99 8.04 12.15
C TRP A 394 3.16 7.46 13.29
N TRP A 395 2.79 6.19 13.21
CA TRP A 395 2.13 5.50 14.33
C TRP A 395 3.15 5.08 15.38
N HIS A 396 2.85 5.40 16.64
CA HIS A 396 3.78 5.11 17.76
C HIS A 396 4.24 3.64 17.77
N ASN A 397 3.34 2.71 17.48
CA ASN A 397 3.64 1.29 17.60
C ASN A 397 4.49 0.71 16.45
N VAL A 398 4.88 1.50 15.45
CA VAL A 398 5.93 1.10 14.50
C VAL A 398 7.22 0.70 15.23
N MET A 399 7.45 1.29 16.40
CA MET A 399 8.57 0.96 17.28
C MET A 399 8.60 -0.51 17.67
N SER A 400 7.44 -1.16 17.82
CA SER A 400 7.37 -2.58 18.18
C SER A 400 7.88 -3.51 17.09
N ILE A 401 7.63 -3.14 15.82
CA ILE A 401 8.15 -3.89 14.66
C ILE A 401 9.65 -3.69 14.53
N LEU A 402 10.11 -2.45 14.62
CA LEU A 402 11.53 -2.13 14.54
C LEU A 402 12.31 -2.87 15.63
N HIS A 403 11.78 -2.91 16.85
CA HIS A 403 12.35 -3.63 17.96
C HIS A 403 12.45 -5.14 17.67
N ALA A 404 11.43 -5.75 17.07
CA ALA A 404 11.45 -7.15 16.69
C ALA A 404 12.48 -7.44 15.58
N TRP A 405 12.48 -6.65 14.51
CA TRP A 405 13.41 -6.84 13.38
C TRP A 405 14.87 -6.65 13.79
N ILE A 406 15.18 -5.63 14.59
CA ILE A 406 16.53 -5.41 15.09
C ILE A 406 17.02 -6.66 15.83
N ARG A 407 16.24 -7.18 16.77
CA ARG A 407 16.61 -8.41 17.52
C ARG A 407 16.81 -9.61 16.63
N LEU A 408 15.91 -9.82 15.66
CA LEU A 408 15.95 -10.98 14.76
C LEU A 408 17.09 -10.94 13.76
N GLN A 409 17.28 -9.80 13.12
CA GLN A 409 18.16 -9.70 11.97
C GLN A 409 19.57 -9.26 12.34
N THR A 410 19.72 -8.56 13.48
CA THR A 410 21.03 -8.08 13.92
C THR A 410 21.52 -8.62 15.26
N GLY A 411 20.65 -9.20 16.11
CA GLY A 411 21.02 -9.65 17.46
C GLY A 411 22.11 -10.71 17.52
N ALA A 412 22.34 -11.49 16.45
CA ALA A 412 23.46 -12.38 16.36
C ALA A 412 24.80 -11.64 16.23
N VAL A 413 24.80 -10.50 15.54
CA VAL A 413 25.99 -9.69 15.18
C VAL A 413 26.24 -8.58 16.18
N ASP A 414 25.18 -7.84 16.56
CA ASP A 414 25.25 -6.70 17.44
C ASP A 414 24.77 -7.04 18.87
N PRO A 415 25.65 -7.02 19.89
CA PRO A 415 25.23 -7.22 21.27
C PRO A 415 24.23 -6.18 21.78
N ALA A 416 24.24 -4.94 21.26
CA ALA A 416 23.31 -3.89 21.65
C ALA A 416 21.87 -4.13 21.14
N ALA A 417 21.70 -5.05 20.18
CA ALA A 417 20.40 -5.45 19.65
C ALA A 417 19.68 -6.53 20.51
N ARG A 418 20.22 -6.88 21.68
CA ARG A 418 19.72 -7.95 22.54
C ARG A 418 18.96 -7.36 23.74
N GLY A 419 17.89 -8.01 24.17
CA GLY A 419 17.12 -7.60 25.36
C GLY A 419 15.76 -6.96 25.02
N ASN A 420 14.96 -6.70 26.05
CA ASN A 420 13.63 -6.12 25.92
C ASN A 420 13.64 -4.59 25.74
N THR A 421 14.69 -3.94 26.16
CA THR A 421 14.91 -2.50 25.95
C THR A 421 16.20 -2.33 25.18
N LEU A 422 16.10 -1.72 23.99
CA LEU A 422 17.26 -1.44 23.16
C LEU A 422 17.79 -0.04 23.48
N PRO A 423 19.11 0.21 23.34
CA PRO A 423 19.68 1.53 23.49
C PRO A 423 19.00 2.53 22.53
N THR A 424 18.86 3.77 22.98
CA THR A 424 18.23 4.85 22.19
C THR A 424 18.89 5.04 20.83
N GLU A 425 20.20 4.89 20.74
CA GLU A 425 20.93 5.01 19.47
C GLU A 425 20.55 3.92 18.47
N VAL A 426 20.41 2.68 18.94
CA VAL A 426 20.03 1.53 18.10
C VAL A 426 18.61 1.73 17.54
N MET A 427 17.66 2.05 18.42
CA MET A 427 16.29 2.36 18.01
C MET A 427 16.21 3.63 17.14
N GLY A 428 16.98 4.67 17.50
CA GLY A 428 17.05 5.93 16.76
C GLY A 428 17.55 5.75 15.32
N ASN A 429 18.55 4.89 15.10
CA ASN A 429 19.01 4.56 13.74
C ASN A 429 17.94 3.84 12.92
N ALA A 430 17.10 3.01 13.53
CA ALA A 430 15.95 2.41 12.86
C ALA A 430 14.86 3.47 12.56
N VAL A 431 14.59 4.38 13.49
CA VAL A 431 13.69 5.53 13.26
C VAL A 431 14.19 6.39 12.10
N ARG A 432 15.50 6.72 12.05
CA ARG A 432 16.12 7.43 10.93
C ARG A 432 15.87 6.70 9.60
N PHE A 433 16.13 5.39 9.55
CA PHE A 433 15.93 4.57 8.35
C PHE A 433 14.48 4.63 7.86
N VAL A 434 13.50 4.40 8.76
CA VAL A 434 12.07 4.45 8.37
C VAL A 434 11.67 5.87 7.97
N SER A 435 12.13 6.91 8.67
CA SER A 435 11.83 8.30 8.28
C SER A 435 12.36 8.64 6.90
N SER A 436 13.55 8.15 6.54
CA SER A 436 14.12 8.34 5.21
C SER A 436 13.32 7.60 4.14
N HIS A 437 12.84 6.39 4.44
CA HIS A 437 12.00 5.60 3.56
C HIS A 437 10.64 6.28 3.30
N GLU A 438 9.91 6.66 4.37
CA GLU A 438 8.60 7.33 4.23
C GLU A 438 8.72 8.67 3.51
N LEU A 439 9.83 9.37 3.71
CA LEU A 439 10.08 10.58 2.94
C LEU A 439 10.22 10.30 1.44
N GLY A 440 10.83 9.19 1.06
CA GLY A 440 10.89 8.79 -0.36
C GLY A 440 9.51 8.71 -0.99
N HIS A 441 8.50 8.21 -0.26
CA HIS A 441 7.11 8.23 -0.72
C HIS A 441 6.57 9.67 -0.84
N SER A 442 6.88 10.54 0.12
CA SER A 442 6.51 11.96 0.07
C SER A 442 7.22 12.73 -1.05
N LEU A 443 8.27 12.15 -1.65
CA LEU A 443 8.93 12.64 -2.86
C LEU A 443 8.38 12.01 -4.15
N GLY A 444 7.34 11.20 -4.06
CA GLY A 444 6.70 10.55 -5.21
C GLY A 444 7.26 9.17 -5.56
N LEU A 445 8.21 8.63 -4.83
CA LEU A 445 8.83 7.33 -5.15
C LEU A 445 7.98 6.16 -4.64
N LYS A 446 7.82 5.15 -5.50
CA LYS A 446 7.30 3.82 -5.14
C LYS A 446 8.39 2.98 -4.48
N HIS A 447 8.01 1.85 -3.86
CA HIS A 447 8.97 0.85 -3.43
C HIS A 447 9.79 0.32 -4.60
N ASN A 448 11.09 0.14 -4.39
CA ASN A 448 11.98 -0.57 -5.31
C ASN A 448 12.48 -1.87 -4.66
N PHE A 449 11.68 -2.93 -4.73
CA PHE A 449 12.02 -4.25 -4.19
C PHE A 449 13.12 -4.98 -5.00
N GLY A 450 13.58 -4.38 -6.09
CA GLY A 450 14.72 -4.88 -6.88
C GLY A 450 16.06 -4.37 -6.39
N ALA A 451 16.08 -3.39 -5.50
CA ALA A 451 17.32 -2.74 -5.08
C ALA A 451 18.24 -3.64 -4.23
N SER A 452 17.68 -4.53 -3.41
CA SER A 452 18.45 -5.50 -2.63
C SER A 452 19.13 -6.54 -3.51
N TYR A 453 18.53 -6.89 -4.66
CA TYR A 453 19.11 -7.82 -5.61
C TYR A 453 20.43 -7.32 -6.24
N SER A 454 20.64 -6.00 -6.28
CA SER A 454 21.88 -5.43 -6.83
C SER A 454 23.13 -5.76 -6.02
N VAL A 455 22.98 -6.15 -4.73
CA VAL A 455 24.11 -6.30 -3.80
C VAL A 455 24.48 -7.77 -3.61
N PRO A 456 25.68 -8.22 -4.03
CA PRO A 456 26.15 -9.58 -3.80
C PRO A 456 26.30 -9.92 -2.31
N VAL A 457 26.13 -11.20 -1.96
CA VAL A 457 26.32 -11.71 -0.57
C VAL A 457 27.65 -11.29 0.05
N ASP A 458 28.75 -11.39 -0.72
CA ASP A 458 30.08 -11.05 -0.21
C ASP A 458 30.21 -9.55 0.10
N SER A 459 29.50 -8.69 -0.65
CA SER A 459 29.43 -7.25 -0.37
C SER A 459 28.66 -6.96 0.92
N LEU A 460 27.55 -7.67 1.16
CA LEU A 460 26.80 -7.58 2.43
C LEU A 460 27.61 -8.05 3.64
N ARG A 461 28.64 -8.84 3.43
CA ARG A 461 29.57 -9.32 4.44
C ARG A 461 30.87 -8.50 4.50
N SER A 462 30.97 -7.45 3.70
CA SER A 462 32.14 -6.54 3.67
C SER A 462 31.87 -5.29 4.51
N LYS A 463 32.66 -5.10 5.57
CA LYS A 463 32.58 -3.92 6.43
C LYS A 463 32.78 -2.60 5.68
N SER A 464 33.74 -2.54 4.75
CA SER A 464 34.02 -1.34 3.96
C SER A 464 32.90 -1.05 2.96
N TYR A 465 32.37 -2.07 2.31
CA TYR A 465 31.26 -1.91 1.36
C TYR A 465 30.00 -1.38 2.06
N THR A 466 29.56 -2.07 3.13
CA THR A 466 28.32 -1.67 3.83
C THR A 466 28.41 -0.30 4.48
N ALA A 467 29.60 0.09 5.00
CA ALA A 467 29.82 1.42 5.56
C ALA A 467 29.62 2.54 4.51
N THR A 468 30.00 2.30 3.25
CA THR A 468 29.87 3.25 2.15
C THR A 468 28.49 3.19 1.50
N ASN A 469 28.05 2.00 1.10
CA ASN A 469 26.88 1.83 0.21
C ASN A 469 25.59 1.37 0.93
N GLY A 470 25.66 1.01 2.22
CA GLY A 470 24.51 0.38 2.89
C GLY A 470 24.29 -1.06 2.44
N THR A 471 23.05 -1.49 2.40
CA THR A 471 22.67 -2.90 2.17
C THR A 471 21.81 -3.11 0.91
N ALA A 472 21.41 -2.04 0.23
CA ALA A 472 20.65 -2.04 -1.01
C ALA A 472 21.00 -0.79 -1.82
N SER A 473 20.72 -0.78 -3.13
CA SER A 473 20.92 0.39 -3.98
C SER A 473 19.86 1.48 -3.80
N SER A 474 18.80 1.21 -3.03
CA SER A 474 17.72 2.16 -2.71
C SER A 474 17.24 1.99 -1.28
N ILE A 475 16.92 3.12 -0.62
CA ILE A 475 16.24 3.16 0.67
C ILE A 475 14.76 2.76 0.53
N MET A 476 14.22 2.78 -0.71
CA MET A 476 12.84 2.41 -1.00
C MET A 476 12.61 0.90 -1.08
N ASP A 477 13.66 0.08 -0.84
CA ASP A 477 13.54 -1.35 -0.65
C ASP A 477 13.16 -1.70 0.80
N TYR A 478 12.43 -2.79 1.00
CA TYR A 478 12.22 -3.37 2.32
C TYR A 478 13.39 -4.28 2.74
N ALA A 479 14.61 -3.92 2.38
CA ALA A 479 15.82 -4.65 2.77
C ALA A 479 16.04 -4.74 4.29
N ARG A 480 15.26 -4.01 5.08
CA ARG A 480 15.23 -3.99 6.54
C ARG A 480 16.62 -3.88 7.16
N PHE A 481 17.13 -4.98 7.75
CA PHE A 481 18.46 -5.03 8.37
C PHE A 481 19.29 -6.15 7.76
N ASN A 482 20.61 -6.02 7.76
CA ASN A 482 21.52 -6.98 7.16
C ASN A 482 21.59 -8.30 7.95
N TYR A 483 20.65 -9.19 7.66
CA TYR A 483 20.62 -10.53 8.26
C TYR A 483 21.68 -11.49 7.67
N VAL A 484 22.36 -11.08 6.60
CA VAL A 484 23.44 -11.86 5.95
C VAL A 484 24.76 -11.74 6.72
N ALA A 485 24.99 -10.58 7.35
CA ALA A 485 26.17 -10.33 8.17
C ALA A 485 26.36 -11.40 9.26
N GLN A 486 27.60 -11.78 9.50
CA GLN A 486 27.97 -12.76 10.53
C GLN A 486 28.83 -12.09 11.62
N PRO A 487 28.87 -12.59 12.85
CA PRO A 487 29.67 -12.01 13.93
C PRO A 487 31.12 -11.77 13.59
N GLU A 488 31.69 -12.66 12.79
CA GLU A 488 33.09 -12.62 12.35
C GLU A 488 33.38 -11.51 11.31
N ASP A 489 32.38 -10.95 10.67
CA ASP A 489 32.54 -9.92 9.62
C ASP A 489 32.82 -8.53 10.19
N GLY A 490 32.47 -8.29 11.46
CA GLY A 490 32.72 -7.01 12.15
C GLY A 490 31.96 -5.82 11.55
N ILE A 491 30.79 -6.06 10.95
CA ILE A 491 29.95 -5.04 10.31
C ILE A 491 29.22 -4.22 11.36
N THR A 492 29.17 -2.92 11.17
CA THR A 492 28.47 -1.96 12.04
C THR A 492 27.32 -1.23 11.31
N GLN A 493 27.42 -1.10 9.98
CA GLN A 493 26.32 -0.54 9.16
C GLN A 493 25.42 -1.69 8.71
N LEU A 494 24.25 -1.80 9.34
CA LEU A 494 23.32 -2.91 9.16
C LEU A 494 22.00 -2.50 8.48
N THR A 495 21.87 -1.24 8.07
CA THR A 495 20.66 -0.68 7.43
C THR A 495 20.96 -0.16 6.03
N PRO A 496 19.95 -0.06 5.15
CA PRO A 496 20.05 0.69 3.90
C PRO A 496 20.42 2.16 4.14
N LYS A 497 20.89 2.80 3.08
CA LYS A 497 21.19 4.25 2.98
C LYS A 497 20.53 4.77 1.70
N ILE A 498 20.53 6.09 1.52
CA ILE A 498 20.26 6.66 0.20
C ILE A 498 21.28 6.10 -0.77
N GLY A 499 20.82 5.36 -1.76
CA GLY A 499 21.65 4.57 -2.65
C GLY A 499 21.80 5.14 -4.06
N THR A 500 22.44 4.37 -4.92
CA THR A 500 22.66 4.71 -6.33
C THR A 500 21.34 4.91 -7.08
N TYR A 501 20.37 4.01 -6.86
CA TYR A 501 19.06 4.14 -7.48
C TYR A 501 18.31 5.38 -7.00
N ASP A 502 18.33 5.71 -5.72
CA ASP A 502 17.64 6.87 -5.18
C ASP A 502 18.13 8.17 -5.83
N LYS A 503 19.46 8.32 -5.97
CA LYS A 503 20.09 9.46 -6.66
C LYS A 503 19.69 9.51 -8.14
N HIS A 504 19.65 8.35 -8.79
CA HIS A 504 19.21 8.25 -10.18
C HIS A 504 17.74 8.63 -10.34
N ALA A 505 16.87 8.08 -9.52
CA ALA A 505 15.43 8.36 -9.57
C ALA A 505 15.14 9.84 -9.29
N ILE A 506 15.78 10.45 -8.29
CA ILE A 506 15.63 11.89 -8.02
C ILE A 506 16.21 12.72 -9.15
N ASN A 507 17.38 12.37 -9.71
CA ASN A 507 17.89 13.06 -10.89
C ASN A 507 16.92 12.99 -12.06
N TRP A 508 16.38 11.80 -12.36
CA TRP A 508 15.44 11.59 -13.46
C TRP A 508 14.12 12.33 -13.25
N GLY A 509 13.57 12.31 -12.04
CA GLY A 509 12.28 12.94 -11.71
C GLY A 509 12.35 14.44 -11.50
N TYR A 510 13.45 14.97 -10.94
CA TYR A 510 13.53 16.34 -10.42
C TYR A 510 14.52 17.24 -11.15
N ARG A 511 15.49 16.73 -11.94
CA ARG A 511 16.36 17.63 -12.71
C ARG A 511 15.53 18.51 -13.62
N TRP A 512 15.65 19.81 -13.43
CA TRP A 512 14.94 20.79 -14.23
C TRP A 512 15.55 20.87 -15.64
N LEU A 513 14.69 20.82 -16.66
CA LEU A 513 15.03 20.99 -18.07
C LEU A 513 14.34 22.25 -18.59
N ASP A 514 15.08 23.09 -19.32
CA ASP A 514 14.59 24.36 -19.88
C ASP A 514 13.81 24.10 -21.17
N VAL A 515 12.66 23.50 -21.06
CA VAL A 515 11.74 23.22 -22.16
C VAL A 515 10.30 23.58 -21.76
N GLN A 516 9.42 23.78 -22.73
CA GLN A 516 8.03 24.15 -22.45
C GLN A 516 7.09 22.94 -22.57
N ASP A 517 7.29 22.11 -23.58
CA ASP A 517 6.47 20.93 -23.82
C ASP A 517 7.10 19.70 -23.11
N PRO A 518 6.32 18.94 -22.32
CA PRO A 518 6.82 17.73 -21.68
C PRO A 518 7.35 16.66 -22.66
N HIS A 519 6.89 16.67 -23.93
CA HIS A 519 7.43 15.78 -24.96
C HIS A 519 8.90 16.08 -25.31
N GLU A 520 9.34 17.32 -25.17
CA GLU A 520 10.73 17.70 -25.41
C GLU A 520 11.71 17.12 -24.38
N GLU A 521 11.22 16.71 -23.20
CA GLU A 521 12.02 16.03 -22.18
C GLU A 521 12.35 14.56 -22.55
N LEU A 522 11.44 13.87 -23.28
CA LEU A 522 11.49 12.42 -23.48
C LEU A 522 12.84 11.91 -24.05
N PRO A 523 13.46 12.55 -25.04
CA PRO A 523 14.76 12.08 -25.56
C PRO A 523 15.85 12.08 -24.48
N THR A 524 15.90 13.13 -23.65
CA THR A 524 16.90 13.28 -22.59
C THR A 524 16.63 12.27 -21.47
N LEU A 525 15.38 12.14 -21.01
CA LEU A 525 15.00 11.20 -19.97
C LEU A 525 15.28 9.75 -20.39
N ASN A 526 14.98 9.40 -21.63
CA ASN A 526 15.27 8.08 -22.18
C ASN A 526 16.78 7.80 -22.30
N ALA A 527 17.58 8.82 -22.65
CA ALA A 527 19.03 8.68 -22.72
C ALA A 527 19.65 8.35 -21.36
N TRP A 528 19.19 9.01 -20.27
CA TRP A 528 19.65 8.72 -18.91
C TRP A 528 19.31 7.30 -18.46
N LEU A 529 18.14 6.76 -18.83
CA LEU A 529 17.77 5.38 -18.51
C LEU A 529 18.61 4.37 -19.30
N ARG A 530 18.93 4.67 -20.58
CA ARG A 530 19.76 3.80 -21.42
C ARG A 530 21.21 3.72 -20.96
N GLU A 531 21.72 4.76 -20.36
CA GLU A 531 23.12 4.79 -19.86
C GLU A 531 23.36 3.68 -18.83
N HIS A 532 22.34 3.30 -18.06
CA HIS A 532 22.43 2.35 -16.94
C HIS A 532 21.57 1.11 -17.09
N GLU A 533 21.00 0.84 -18.29
CA GLU A 533 19.99 -0.23 -18.46
C GLU A 533 20.45 -1.65 -18.10
N ASN A 534 21.77 -1.89 -18.09
CA ASN A 534 22.35 -3.20 -17.74
C ASN A 534 22.99 -3.24 -16.36
N ASP A 535 22.88 -2.16 -15.59
CA ASP A 535 23.46 -2.08 -14.26
C ASP A 535 22.37 -2.33 -13.20
N PRO A 536 22.43 -3.42 -12.43
CA PRO A 536 21.43 -3.76 -11.44
C PRO A 536 21.31 -2.70 -10.33
N GLU A 537 22.32 -1.86 -10.09
CA GLU A 537 22.23 -0.79 -9.08
C GLU A 537 21.23 0.31 -9.49
N TYR A 538 20.88 0.42 -10.78
CA TYR A 538 19.93 1.40 -11.31
C TYR A 538 18.58 0.78 -11.67
N TRP A 539 18.41 -0.51 -11.47
CA TRP A 539 17.19 -1.21 -11.87
C TRP A 539 16.04 -0.93 -10.90
N TYR A 540 14.86 -0.70 -11.47
CA TYR A 540 13.60 -0.62 -10.75
C TYR A 540 12.86 -1.96 -10.81
N GLY A 541 12.58 -2.54 -9.66
CA GLY A 541 11.81 -3.77 -9.52
C GLY A 541 10.60 -3.56 -8.60
N GLU A 542 9.40 -3.52 -9.19
CA GLU A 542 8.15 -3.50 -8.42
C GLU A 542 7.79 -4.92 -7.97
N GLN A 543 7.35 -5.08 -6.72
CA GLN A 543 6.92 -6.37 -6.22
C GLN A 543 5.68 -6.87 -6.95
N SER A 544 5.80 -8.03 -7.61
CA SER A 544 4.65 -8.72 -8.18
C SER A 544 3.81 -9.35 -7.05
N ARG A 545 2.51 -9.11 -7.03
CA ARG A 545 1.57 -9.75 -6.08
C ARG A 545 1.61 -11.28 -6.12
N GLU A 546 1.97 -11.86 -7.26
CA GLU A 546 2.06 -13.31 -7.47
C GLU A 546 3.45 -13.90 -7.19
N GLY A 547 4.45 -13.08 -6.85
CA GLY A 547 5.82 -13.51 -6.61
C GLY A 547 6.40 -14.27 -7.81
N ILE A 548 6.41 -13.62 -8.99
CA ILE A 548 6.91 -14.21 -10.24
C ILE A 548 8.39 -13.94 -10.43
N ASP A 549 8.81 -12.68 -10.19
CA ASP A 549 10.22 -12.30 -10.32
C ASP A 549 10.93 -12.40 -8.96
N PRO A 550 11.87 -13.37 -8.81
CA PRO A 550 12.60 -13.54 -7.56
C PRO A 550 13.65 -12.46 -7.30
N ARG A 551 13.85 -11.52 -8.23
CA ARG A 551 14.75 -10.39 -8.05
C ARG A 551 14.07 -9.21 -7.34
N SER A 552 12.73 -9.25 -7.24
CA SER A 552 11.93 -8.17 -6.69
C SER A 552 11.00 -8.72 -5.61
N GLN A 553 11.51 -8.87 -4.40
CA GLN A 553 10.82 -9.43 -3.25
C GLN A 553 10.90 -8.47 -2.06
N SER A 554 9.96 -8.61 -1.13
CA SER A 554 9.99 -7.87 0.12
C SER A 554 10.87 -8.58 1.15
N GLU A 555 11.71 -7.84 1.85
CA GLU A 555 12.51 -8.30 2.99
C GLU A 555 13.61 -9.34 2.63
N ASP A 556 13.91 -9.51 1.35
CA ASP A 556 15.06 -10.30 0.90
C ASP A 556 16.33 -9.45 0.77
N LEU A 557 17.44 -10.11 0.65
CA LEU A 557 18.75 -9.50 0.41
C LEU A 557 19.52 -10.32 -0.61
N SER A 558 20.29 -9.63 -1.46
CA SER A 558 21.26 -10.21 -2.38
C SER A 558 20.66 -10.91 -3.61
N ASN A 559 21.54 -11.10 -4.60
CA ASN A 559 21.24 -11.83 -5.84
C ASN A 559 21.32 -13.37 -5.70
N ASP A 560 21.62 -13.89 -4.52
CA ASP A 560 21.59 -15.33 -4.21
C ASP A 560 20.72 -15.59 -2.96
N ALA A 561 19.42 -15.72 -3.18
CA ALA A 561 18.43 -15.94 -2.11
C ALA A 561 18.74 -17.22 -1.28
N VAL A 562 19.31 -18.26 -1.89
CA VAL A 562 19.69 -19.50 -1.19
C VAL A 562 20.84 -19.25 -0.22
N LEU A 563 21.86 -18.52 -0.66
CA LEU A 563 23.03 -18.25 0.17
C LEU A 563 22.71 -17.22 1.27
N ALA A 564 21.99 -16.15 0.93
CA ALA A 564 21.54 -15.14 1.88
C ALA A 564 20.67 -15.76 2.99
N SER A 565 19.66 -16.55 2.60
CA SER A 565 18.79 -17.26 3.55
C SER A 565 19.56 -18.26 4.42
N THR A 566 20.61 -18.90 3.87
CA THR A 566 21.48 -19.80 4.66
C THR A 566 22.21 -19.06 5.77
N TYR A 567 22.72 -17.85 5.49
CA TYR A 567 23.35 -17.00 6.51
C TYR A 567 22.32 -16.47 7.53
N GLY A 568 21.13 -16.07 7.08
CA GLY A 568 20.03 -15.71 7.96
C GLY A 568 19.67 -16.83 8.94
N LEU A 569 19.51 -18.07 8.45
CA LEU A 569 19.25 -19.24 9.31
C LEU A 569 20.39 -19.50 10.30
N LYS A 570 21.66 -19.29 9.93
CA LYS A 570 22.78 -19.40 10.88
C LYS A 570 22.62 -18.42 12.04
N ASN A 571 22.17 -17.19 11.76
CA ASN A 571 21.93 -16.16 12.77
C ASN A 571 20.76 -16.55 13.68
N LEU A 572 19.63 -17.00 13.14
CA LEU A 572 18.49 -17.46 13.93
C LEU A 572 18.87 -18.63 14.86
N ARG A 573 19.70 -19.57 14.38
CA ARG A 573 20.22 -20.67 15.23
C ARG A 573 21.08 -20.18 16.39
N ARG A 574 21.79 -19.05 16.23
CA ARG A 574 22.55 -18.42 17.32
C ARG A 574 21.65 -17.73 18.32
N ILE A 575 20.55 -17.14 17.88
CA ILE A 575 19.61 -16.36 18.70
C ILE A 575 18.74 -17.26 19.59
N ILE A 576 18.23 -18.36 19.06
CA ILE A 576 17.20 -19.16 19.73
C ILE A 576 17.56 -19.67 21.13
N PRO A 577 18.82 -20.11 21.42
CA PRO A 577 19.21 -20.53 22.75
C PRO A 577 19.14 -19.40 23.80
N HIS A 578 19.20 -18.15 23.36
CA HIS A 578 19.24 -16.95 24.21
C HIS A 578 17.88 -16.26 24.37
N VAL A 579 16.84 -16.70 23.68
CA VAL A 579 15.52 -16.05 23.70
C VAL A 579 15.02 -15.83 25.14
N THR A 580 15.06 -16.87 25.97
CA THR A 580 14.61 -16.76 27.35
C THR A 580 15.43 -15.73 28.14
N ASP A 581 16.75 -15.76 28.01
CA ASP A 581 17.63 -14.88 28.78
C ASP A 581 17.48 -13.41 28.32
N TRP A 582 17.34 -13.17 27.01
CA TRP A 582 17.19 -11.82 26.46
C TRP A 582 15.85 -11.19 26.80
N THR A 583 14.82 -12.00 27.08
CA THR A 583 13.45 -11.50 27.28
C THR A 583 12.96 -11.66 28.72
N SER A 584 13.76 -12.24 29.60
CA SER A 584 13.39 -12.41 31.02
C SER A 584 13.46 -11.09 31.78
N GLU A 585 12.38 -10.77 32.49
CA GLU A 585 12.32 -9.71 33.48
C GLU A 585 11.77 -10.28 34.81
N GLU A 586 12.39 -9.92 35.91
CA GLU A 586 11.97 -10.42 37.22
C GLU A 586 10.50 -10.09 37.53
N GLY A 587 9.73 -11.09 37.91
CA GLY A 587 8.31 -10.96 38.24
C GLY A 587 7.36 -10.87 37.02
N LYS A 588 7.86 -10.93 35.79
CA LYS A 588 7.04 -10.93 34.58
C LYS A 588 6.93 -12.30 33.91
N LEU A 589 5.77 -12.58 33.31
CA LEU A 589 5.59 -13.76 32.47
C LEU A 589 6.35 -13.59 31.15
N GLN A 590 6.76 -14.71 30.56
CA GLN A 590 7.60 -14.75 29.35
C GLN A 590 6.82 -14.45 28.05
N TYR A 591 5.98 -13.40 28.02
CA TYR A 591 5.28 -12.96 26.81
C TYR A 591 6.23 -12.49 25.70
N GLU A 592 7.27 -11.73 26.08
CA GLU A 592 8.26 -11.26 25.12
C GLU A 592 9.09 -12.42 24.53
N GLY A 593 9.36 -13.46 25.33
CA GLY A 593 9.98 -14.69 24.85
C GLY A 593 9.11 -15.40 23.82
N GLY A 594 7.81 -15.49 24.06
CA GLY A 594 6.85 -16.07 23.13
C GLY A 594 6.76 -15.27 21.83
N ARG A 595 6.70 -13.93 21.91
CA ARG A 595 6.70 -13.04 20.74
C ARG A 595 7.97 -13.20 19.89
N LEU A 596 9.14 -13.22 20.53
CA LEU A 596 10.40 -13.38 19.83
C LEU A 596 10.52 -14.75 19.15
N LEU A 597 10.06 -15.84 19.81
CA LEU A 597 10.01 -17.17 19.19
C LEU A 597 9.11 -17.20 17.97
N MET A 598 7.92 -16.62 18.03
CA MET A 598 7.02 -16.54 16.88
C MET A 598 7.64 -15.71 15.77
N ALA A 599 8.28 -14.60 16.09
CA ALA A 599 8.97 -13.78 15.11
C ALA A 599 10.13 -14.55 14.42
N ILE A 600 10.86 -15.41 15.15
CA ILE A 600 11.88 -16.32 14.57
C ILE A 600 11.22 -17.33 13.62
N VAL A 601 10.05 -17.88 13.95
CA VAL A 601 9.33 -18.80 13.07
C VAL A 601 8.91 -18.11 11.76
N PHE A 602 8.36 -16.90 11.85
CA PHE A 602 7.99 -16.14 10.66
C PHE A 602 9.19 -15.73 9.81
N GLN A 603 10.30 -15.36 10.44
CA GLN A 603 11.54 -15.04 9.71
C GLN A 603 12.12 -16.26 9.00
N TRP A 604 12.07 -17.45 9.63
CA TRP A 604 12.43 -18.71 8.97
C TRP A 604 11.56 -18.99 7.75
N LEU A 605 10.24 -18.75 7.85
CA LEU A 605 9.31 -18.91 6.73
C LEU A 605 9.60 -17.93 5.62
N ALA A 606 9.86 -16.64 5.95
CA ALA A 606 10.21 -15.61 4.97
C ALA A 606 11.45 -16.01 4.16
N TYR A 607 12.50 -16.53 4.80
CA TYR A 607 13.68 -17.06 4.08
C TYR A 607 13.33 -18.23 3.16
N ALA A 608 12.40 -19.09 3.55
CA ALA A 608 11.93 -20.17 2.69
C ALA A 608 11.11 -19.64 1.50
N ASP A 609 10.30 -18.61 1.71
CA ASP A 609 9.50 -17.97 0.67
C ASP A 609 10.38 -17.25 -0.36
N HIS A 610 11.42 -16.53 0.06
CA HIS A 610 12.40 -15.91 -0.85
C HIS A 610 13.07 -16.95 -1.78
N VAL A 611 13.44 -18.09 -1.24
CA VAL A 611 14.01 -19.17 -2.04
C VAL A 611 12.98 -19.83 -2.94
N LYS A 612 11.75 -20.07 -2.43
CA LYS A 612 10.65 -20.71 -3.16
C LYS A 612 10.25 -19.94 -4.42
N THR A 613 10.32 -18.61 -4.41
CA THR A 613 9.96 -17.75 -5.54
C THR A 613 10.77 -18.06 -6.79
N ASN A 614 12.00 -18.56 -6.65
CA ASN A 614 12.85 -18.97 -7.77
C ASN A 614 12.29 -20.18 -8.53
N VAL A 615 11.49 -21.04 -7.89
CA VAL A 615 10.94 -22.24 -8.52
C VAL A 615 9.76 -21.89 -9.41
N GLY A 616 9.87 -22.08 -10.72
CA GLY A 616 8.91 -21.62 -11.70
C GLY A 616 8.84 -20.09 -11.80
N GLY A 617 9.92 -19.40 -11.39
CA GLY A 617 10.05 -17.95 -11.48
C GLY A 617 10.52 -17.48 -12.85
N PHE A 618 10.22 -16.21 -13.15
CA PHE A 618 10.71 -15.50 -14.32
C PHE A 618 11.29 -14.15 -13.92
N TYR A 619 12.37 -13.76 -14.55
CA TYR A 619 12.86 -12.39 -14.54
C TYR A 619 12.02 -11.57 -15.51
N LEU A 620 11.40 -10.49 -14.99
CA LEU A 620 10.48 -9.61 -15.75
C LEU A 620 11.20 -8.32 -16.11
N ASN A 621 11.67 -8.20 -17.35
CA ASN A 621 12.39 -7.02 -17.81
C ASN A 621 11.44 -5.99 -18.42
N ASN A 622 11.67 -4.70 -18.16
CA ASN A 622 10.95 -3.61 -18.83
C ASN A 622 11.63 -3.36 -20.20
N VAL A 623 11.00 -3.86 -21.25
CA VAL A 623 11.55 -3.82 -22.62
C VAL A 623 10.96 -2.66 -23.38
N VAL A 624 11.81 -1.78 -23.89
CA VAL A 624 11.42 -0.70 -24.80
C VAL A 624 11.86 -1.00 -26.23
N ALA A 625 11.24 -0.36 -27.21
CA ALA A 625 11.59 -0.54 -28.63
C ALA A 625 13.09 -0.27 -28.89
N GLY A 626 13.74 -1.21 -29.56
CA GLY A 626 15.17 -1.15 -29.87
C GLY A 626 16.09 -1.83 -28.85
N HIS A 627 15.53 -2.47 -27.79
CA HIS A 627 16.29 -3.33 -26.88
C HIS A 627 16.25 -4.78 -27.35
N ASP A 628 17.41 -5.43 -27.32
CA ASP A 628 17.55 -6.86 -27.65
C ASP A 628 17.61 -7.71 -26.36
N ILE A 629 16.55 -7.56 -25.55
CA ILE A 629 16.35 -8.36 -24.33
C ILE A 629 14.92 -8.91 -24.31
N ASP A 630 14.76 -10.10 -23.72
CA ASP A 630 13.43 -10.70 -23.57
C ASP A 630 12.69 -10.13 -22.34
N ARG A 631 11.39 -9.89 -22.50
CA ARG A 631 10.50 -9.49 -21.39
C ARG A 631 10.46 -10.55 -20.29
N TYR A 632 10.42 -11.83 -20.67
CA TYR A 632 10.25 -12.97 -19.78
C TYR A 632 11.46 -13.92 -19.90
N VAL A 633 12.35 -13.88 -18.93
CA VAL A 633 13.52 -14.77 -18.86
C VAL A 633 13.33 -15.77 -17.73
N PRO A 634 13.23 -17.08 -17.99
CA PRO A 634 13.03 -18.06 -16.93
C PRO A 634 14.24 -18.12 -15.99
N VAL A 635 13.99 -18.32 -14.69
CA VAL A 635 15.05 -18.59 -13.73
C VAL A 635 15.82 -19.86 -14.18
N PRO A 636 17.17 -19.86 -14.17
CA PRO A 636 17.96 -20.98 -14.62
C PRO A 636 17.58 -22.29 -13.91
N ALA A 637 17.43 -23.38 -14.66
CA ALA A 637 16.99 -24.68 -14.15
C ALA A 637 17.83 -25.20 -12.97
N ASP A 638 19.16 -24.98 -13.02
CA ASP A 638 20.07 -25.42 -11.96
C ASP A 638 19.84 -24.59 -10.67
N TYR A 639 19.49 -23.31 -10.78
CA TYR A 639 19.18 -22.49 -9.64
C TYR A 639 17.81 -22.84 -9.03
N GLN A 640 16.82 -23.17 -9.86
CA GLN A 640 15.53 -23.72 -9.39
C GLN A 640 15.75 -25.02 -8.60
N ARG A 641 16.59 -25.94 -9.11
CA ARG A 641 16.94 -27.20 -8.41
C ARG A 641 17.69 -26.93 -7.10
N LYS A 642 18.63 -25.97 -7.08
CA LYS A 642 19.31 -25.50 -5.86
C LYS A 642 18.30 -25.00 -4.83
N SER A 643 17.28 -24.25 -5.28
CA SER A 643 16.20 -23.73 -4.45
C SER A 643 15.32 -24.84 -3.85
N VAL A 644 14.91 -25.81 -4.65
CA VAL A 644 14.15 -26.98 -4.15
C VAL A 644 14.97 -27.79 -3.16
N LYS A 645 16.27 -27.96 -3.41
CA LYS A 645 17.17 -28.63 -2.46
C LYS A 645 17.22 -27.88 -1.11
N TYR A 646 17.30 -26.55 -1.12
CA TYR A 646 17.25 -25.77 0.11
C TYR A 646 15.91 -25.98 0.86
N LEU A 647 14.78 -25.97 0.17
CA LEU A 647 13.48 -26.23 0.78
C LEU A 647 13.40 -27.64 1.38
N ILE A 648 13.95 -28.63 0.70
CA ILE A 648 14.06 -30.00 1.23
C ILE A 648 14.85 -30.01 2.54
N ASP A 649 16.00 -29.35 2.56
CA ASP A 649 16.95 -29.41 3.69
C ASP A 649 16.48 -28.54 4.89
N GLN A 650 15.75 -27.44 4.65
CA GLN A 650 15.44 -26.45 5.68
C GLN A 650 13.95 -26.36 6.06
N VAL A 651 13.04 -26.91 5.22
CA VAL A 651 11.59 -26.85 5.43
C VAL A 651 10.99 -28.26 5.46
N PHE A 652 11.26 -29.09 4.46
CA PHE A 652 10.68 -30.44 4.36
C PHE A 652 11.36 -31.43 5.31
N THR A 653 12.61 -31.18 5.63
CA THR A 653 13.26 -31.71 6.83
C THR A 653 13.08 -30.68 7.95
N ILE A 654 12.16 -30.95 8.90
CA ILE A 654 11.84 -29.99 9.95
C ILE A 654 13.06 -29.58 10.74
N PRO A 655 13.30 -28.28 10.97
CA PRO A 655 14.39 -27.78 11.77
C PRO A 655 14.14 -27.99 13.27
N GLU A 656 14.59 -29.12 13.82
CA GLU A 656 14.43 -29.46 15.23
C GLU A 656 15.07 -28.42 16.17
N TRP A 657 16.12 -27.70 15.72
CA TRP A 657 16.71 -26.59 16.46
C TRP A 657 15.71 -25.44 16.69
N LEU A 658 14.68 -25.28 15.85
CA LEU A 658 13.62 -24.28 15.96
C LEU A 658 12.40 -24.85 16.69
N PHE A 659 11.77 -25.87 16.15
CA PHE A 659 10.50 -26.40 16.67
C PHE A 659 10.67 -27.34 17.87
N GLY A 660 11.87 -27.86 18.12
CA GLY A 660 12.24 -28.61 19.31
C GLY A 660 13.01 -27.79 20.34
N ALA A 661 13.10 -26.49 20.21
CA ALA A 661 13.87 -25.63 21.10
C ALA A 661 13.26 -25.59 22.53
N LYS A 662 14.08 -25.69 23.57
CA LYS A 662 13.64 -25.61 24.98
C LYS A 662 13.00 -24.27 25.35
N ALA A 663 13.24 -23.22 24.60
CA ALA A 663 12.65 -21.90 24.81
C ALA A 663 11.10 -21.94 24.76
N TRP A 664 10.52 -22.88 23.98
CA TRP A 664 9.07 -23.09 23.95
C TRP A 664 8.46 -23.51 25.27
N ASP A 665 9.21 -24.22 26.12
CA ASP A 665 8.73 -24.71 27.43
C ASP A 665 8.44 -23.55 28.41
N LYS A 666 8.95 -22.34 28.15
CA LYS A 666 8.79 -21.15 28.98
C LYS A 666 7.99 -20.02 28.30
N ALA A 667 7.62 -20.18 27.05
CA ALA A 667 6.95 -19.15 26.29
C ALA A 667 5.47 -19.01 26.69
N TYR A 668 5.00 -17.76 26.77
CA TYR A 668 3.59 -17.43 26.98
C TYR A 668 3.05 -16.63 25.80
N ALA A 669 1.81 -16.92 25.39
CA ALA A 669 1.04 -16.02 24.54
C ALA A 669 0.27 -15.01 25.40
N GLN A 670 0.13 -13.78 24.88
CA GLN A 670 -0.77 -12.80 25.48
C GLN A 670 -2.21 -13.35 25.40
N ARG A 671 -2.89 -13.42 26.54
CA ARG A 671 -4.18 -14.08 26.62
C ARG A 671 -5.25 -13.32 25.84
N SER A 672 -5.60 -13.86 24.69
CA SER A 672 -6.87 -13.65 24.01
C SER A 672 -7.62 -14.98 23.80
N SER A 673 -6.98 -16.10 24.16
CA SER A 673 -7.48 -17.46 23.94
C SER A 673 -8.18 -18.03 25.17
N PRO A 674 -9.14 -18.95 25.03
CA PRO A 674 -9.77 -19.64 26.13
C PRO A 674 -8.74 -20.38 27.00
N VAL A 675 -8.93 -20.33 28.33
CA VAL A 675 -8.10 -21.05 29.28
C VAL A 675 -8.20 -22.57 29.03
N GLY A 676 -7.06 -23.26 29.07
CA GLY A 676 -6.97 -24.71 28.90
C GLY A 676 -6.58 -25.18 27.50
N GLN A 677 -6.31 -24.29 26.57
CA GLN A 677 -5.68 -24.61 25.29
C GLN A 677 -4.15 -24.46 25.39
N MET A 678 -3.44 -25.25 24.60
CA MET A 678 -2.00 -25.09 24.42
C MET A 678 -1.76 -23.87 23.53
N GLU A 679 -1.25 -22.77 24.11
CA GLU A 679 -1.09 -21.47 23.43
C GLU A 679 -0.05 -21.56 22.31
N TYR A 680 1.08 -22.22 22.58
CA TYR A 680 2.10 -22.51 21.58
C TYR A 680 2.23 -24.02 21.41
N ALA A 681 1.98 -24.47 20.20
CA ALA A 681 2.11 -25.85 19.76
C ALA A 681 3.10 -25.95 18.59
N PRO A 682 4.43 -25.98 18.85
CA PRO A 682 5.45 -25.96 17.79
C PRO A 682 5.25 -27.05 16.73
N TYR A 683 4.75 -28.20 17.12
CA TYR A 683 4.41 -29.28 16.18
C TYR A 683 3.32 -28.84 15.19
N ASN A 684 2.27 -28.18 15.65
CA ASN A 684 1.19 -27.70 14.79
C ASN A 684 1.67 -26.58 13.88
N PHE A 685 2.46 -25.63 14.39
CA PHE A 685 3.05 -24.58 13.56
C PHE A 685 3.92 -25.16 12.45
N ALA A 686 4.82 -26.09 12.78
CA ALA A 686 5.65 -26.77 11.80
C ALA A 686 4.81 -27.47 10.72
N ARG A 687 3.73 -28.16 11.13
CA ARG A 687 2.81 -28.85 10.24
C ARG A 687 2.14 -27.89 9.26
N GLU A 688 1.57 -26.81 9.77
CA GLU A 688 0.79 -25.87 8.97
C GLU A 688 1.68 -25.09 7.98
N LEU A 689 2.82 -24.60 8.44
CA LEU A 689 3.75 -23.84 7.63
C LEU A 689 4.44 -24.70 6.55
N GLN A 690 4.80 -25.92 6.90
CA GLN A 690 5.35 -26.88 5.94
C GLN A 690 4.30 -27.28 4.89
N TYR A 691 3.04 -27.54 5.32
CA TYR A 691 1.93 -27.82 4.40
C TYR A 691 1.70 -26.65 3.44
N LYS A 692 1.69 -25.41 3.94
CA LYS A 692 1.58 -24.19 3.14
C LYS A 692 2.66 -24.16 2.06
N THR A 693 3.92 -24.43 2.43
CA THR A 693 5.05 -24.40 1.49
C THR A 693 4.89 -25.48 0.40
N TYR A 694 4.49 -26.73 0.74
CA TYR A 694 4.21 -27.75 -0.25
C TYR A 694 3.06 -27.37 -1.18
N TYR A 695 1.96 -26.84 -0.62
CA TYR A 695 0.78 -26.46 -1.38
C TYR A 695 1.10 -25.34 -2.38
N GLU A 696 1.83 -24.32 -1.97
CA GLU A 696 2.24 -23.19 -2.83
C GLU A 696 3.26 -23.62 -3.90
N LEU A 697 4.13 -24.57 -3.58
CA LEU A 697 5.07 -25.12 -4.55
C LEU A 697 4.36 -25.93 -5.64
N LEU A 698 3.26 -26.61 -5.26
CA LEU A 698 2.42 -27.41 -6.15
C LEU A 698 1.26 -26.59 -6.76
N ALA A 699 1.17 -25.30 -6.53
CA ALA A 699 0.12 -24.45 -7.09
C ALA A 699 0.12 -24.49 -8.62
N ASP A 700 -1.06 -24.61 -9.22
CA ASP A 700 -1.21 -24.74 -10.68
C ASP A 700 -0.55 -23.58 -11.44
N GLN A 701 -0.70 -22.35 -10.97
CA GLN A 701 -0.08 -21.19 -11.59
C GLN A 701 1.45 -21.31 -11.68
N ARG A 702 2.10 -21.84 -10.64
CA ARG A 702 3.55 -22.07 -10.63
C ARG A 702 3.95 -23.18 -11.61
N LEU A 703 3.26 -24.30 -11.57
CA LEU A 703 3.57 -25.44 -12.45
C LEU A 703 3.30 -25.10 -13.91
N VAL A 704 2.24 -24.35 -14.22
CA VAL A 704 1.96 -23.85 -15.58
C VAL A 704 3.09 -23.00 -16.09
N ARG A 705 3.65 -22.10 -15.27
CA ARG A 705 4.83 -21.31 -15.66
C ARG A 705 6.04 -22.17 -15.99
N MET A 706 6.22 -23.29 -15.27
CA MET A 706 7.31 -24.22 -15.59
C MET A 706 7.10 -24.91 -16.95
N TYR A 707 5.84 -25.27 -17.29
CA TYR A 707 5.51 -25.79 -18.63
C TYR A 707 5.58 -24.72 -19.72
N GLU A 708 5.28 -23.46 -19.40
CA GLU A 708 5.40 -22.34 -20.35
C GLU A 708 6.81 -22.21 -20.90
N VAL A 709 7.83 -22.52 -20.11
CA VAL A 709 9.23 -22.53 -20.58
C VAL A 709 9.44 -23.56 -21.67
N GLU A 710 8.91 -24.79 -21.50
CA GLU A 710 8.98 -25.82 -22.54
C GLU A 710 8.17 -25.43 -23.78
N ALA A 711 6.99 -24.84 -23.59
CA ALA A 711 6.13 -24.40 -24.68
C ALA A 711 6.80 -23.31 -25.55
N ARG A 712 7.51 -22.38 -24.94
CA ARG A 712 8.22 -21.29 -25.63
C ARG A 712 9.54 -21.75 -26.27
N GLN A 713 10.32 -22.56 -25.57
CA GLN A 713 11.68 -22.93 -25.99
C GLN A 713 11.72 -24.28 -26.74
N GLY A 714 10.61 -25.02 -26.74
CA GLY A 714 10.50 -26.31 -27.41
C GLY A 714 11.06 -27.50 -26.62
N ARG A 715 10.83 -28.71 -27.11
CA ARG A 715 11.31 -29.95 -26.50
C ARG A 715 12.83 -30.00 -26.54
N GLY A 716 13.44 -30.23 -25.38
CA GLY A 716 14.89 -30.26 -25.21
C GLY A 716 15.49 -28.99 -24.62
N ALA A 717 14.70 -27.99 -24.34
CA ALA A 717 15.12 -26.86 -23.53
C ALA A 717 15.66 -27.32 -22.17
N LYS A 718 16.72 -26.68 -21.67
CA LYS A 718 17.25 -26.92 -20.31
C LYS A 718 16.27 -26.31 -19.29
N THR A 719 15.17 -27.02 -19.02
CA THR A 719 14.13 -26.60 -18.07
C THR A 719 14.17 -27.47 -16.82
N TYR A 720 13.64 -26.96 -15.73
CA TYR A 720 13.32 -27.74 -14.54
C TYR A 720 11.81 -27.98 -14.54
N THR A 721 11.40 -29.24 -14.83
CA THR A 721 9.98 -29.54 -15.03
C THR A 721 9.25 -29.82 -13.71
N PRO A 722 7.89 -29.70 -13.66
CA PRO A 722 7.11 -30.12 -12.50
C PRO A 722 7.38 -31.54 -12.04
N GLU A 723 7.55 -32.49 -12.99
CA GLU A 723 7.86 -33.88 -12.70
C GLU A 723 9.23 -34.05 -12.05
N GLN A 724 10.25 -33.32 -12.51
CA GLN A 724 11.58 -33.34 -11.90
C GLN A 724 11.55 -32.78 -10.49
N MET A 725 10.79 -31.70 -10.26
CA MET A 725 10.61 -31.08 -8.94
C MET A 725 9.95 -32.10 -7.97
N MET A 726 8.86 -32.70 -8.38
CA MET A 726 8.16 -33.70 -7.56
C MET A 726 9.04 -34.95 -7.33
N ASP A 727 9.83 -35.37 -8.32
CA ASP A 727 10.81 -36.46 -8.15
C ASP A 727 11.87 -36.14 -7.11
N ASP A 728 12.45 -34.95 -7.16
CA ASP A 728 13.47 -34.51 -6.19
C ASP A 728 12.88 -34.49 -4.76
N ILE A 729 11.65 -34.01 -4.59
CA ILE A 729 10.95 -34.01 -3.29
C ILE A 729 10.67 -35.44 -2.82
N THR A 730 10.10 -36.28 -3.70
CA THR A 730 9.76 -37.68 -3.35
C THR A 730 11.01 -38.49 -3.00
N ARG A 731 12.09 -38.32 -3.73
CA ARG A 731 13.37 -38.97 -3.38
C ARG A 731 13.85 -38.62 -1.98
N ALA A 732 13.77 -37.33 -1.61
CA ALA A 732 14.20 -36.85 -0.31
C ALA A 732 13.25 -37.28 0.83
N VAL A 733 11.96 -37.12 0.67
CA VAL A 733 10.96 -37.29 1.72
C VAL A 733 10.54 -38.75 1.89
N PHE A 734 10.44 -39.53 0.79
CA PHE A 734 9.95 -40.89 0.81
C PHE A 734 11.04 -41.94 0.56
N ILE A 735 11.94 -41.73 -0.40
CA ILE A 735 12.91 -42.81 -0.79
C ILE A 735 14.10 -42.86 0.18
N ARG A 736 14.72 -41.69 0.48
CA ARG A 736 15.90 -41.59 1.35
C ARG A 736 15.72 -42.23 2.75
N PRO A 737 14.57 -42.08 3.43
CA PRO A 737 14.38 -42.71 4.73
C PRO A 737 14.46 -44.25 4.72
N GLY A 738 14.28 -44.91 3.57
CA GLY A 738 14.34 -46.36 3.47
C GLY A 738 13.25 -47.08 4.28
N GLY A 739 13.61 -48.29 4.80
CA GLY A 739 12.72 -49.14 5.60
C GLY A 739 12.84 -48.96 7.12
N ARG A 740 13.52 -47.90 7.58
CA ARG A 740 13.67 -47.62 9.03
C ARG A 740 12.40 -47.05 9.67
N SER A 741 12.38 -47.01 11.00
CA SER A 741 11.37 -46.23 11.72
C SER A 741 11.49 -44.76 11.39
N LEU A 742 10.35 -44.10 11.17
CA LEU A 742 10.23 -42.67 10.89
C LEU A 742 10.02 -41.87 12.17
N SER A 743 10.69 -40.74 12.32
CA SER A 743 10.37 -39.76 13.34
C SER A 743 8.99 -39.19 13.17
N ILE A 744 8.46 -38.53 14.19
CA ILE A 744 7.17 -37.83 14.09
C ILE A 744 7.21 -36.72 13.02
N TRP A 745 8.35 -36.05 12.88
CA TRP A 745 8.57 -35.00 11.89
C TRP A 745 8.57 -35.54 10.45
N GLU A 746 9.20 -36.69 10.22
CA GLU A 746 9.19 -37.33 8.91
C GLU A 746 7.79 -37.84 8.52
N ARG A 747 7.06 -38.43 9.46
CA ARG A 747 5.67 -38.82 9.22
C ARG A 747 4.79 -37.60 8.90
N MET A 748 5.00 -36.47 9.59
CA MET A 748 4.30 -35.23 9.32
C MET A 748 4.61 -34.71 7.90
N SER A 749 5.89 -34.65 7.53
CA SER A 749 6.32 -34.18 6.21
C SER A 749 5.73 -35.01 5.08
N GLN A 750 5.72 -36.34 5.21
CA GLN A 750 5.11 -37.23 4.25
C GLN A 750 3.59 -37.03 4.11
N LYS A 751 2.88 -36.80 5.20
CA LYS A 751 1.44 -36.47 5.18
C LYS A 751 1.17 -35.13 4.54
N ASN A 752 1.93 -34.11 4.90
CA ASN A 752 1.77 -32.76 4.33
C ASN A 752 1.96 -32.76 2.80
N TYR A 753 2.98 -33.50 2.31
CA TYR A 753 3.22 -33.59 0.87
C TYR A 753 2.07 -34.31 0.15
N VAL A 754 1.60 -35.45 0.70
CA VAL A 754 0.46 -36.18 0.13
C VAL A 754 -0.81 -35.34 0.15
N ASP A 755 -1.11 -34.69 1.27
CA ASP A 755 -2.32 -33.85 1.40
C ASP A 755 -2.24 -32.63 0.46
N ALA A 756 -1.07 -32.01 0.29
CA ALA A 756 -0.85 -30.92 -0.65
C ALA A 756 -1.06 -31.37 -2.12
N LEU A 757 -0.56 -32.56 -2.50
CA LEU A 757 -0.82 -33.14 -3.82
C LEU A 757 -2.31 -33.39 -4.05
N ILE A 758 -3.00 -33.97 -3.08
CA ILE A 758 -4.43 -34.29 -3.17
C ILE A 758 -5.25 -33.00 -3.34
N VAL A 759 -5.03 -32.02 -2.46
CA VAL A 759 -5.79 -30.76 -2.46
C VAL A 759 -5.50 -29.93 -3.72
N SER A 760 -4.23 -29.79 -4.11
CA SER A 760 -3.86 -29.03 -5.30
C SER A 760 -4.24 -29.69 -6.62
N SER A 761 -4.57 -30.98 -6.62
CA SER A 761 -5.00 -31.70 -7.82
C SER A 761 -6.48 -31.57 -8.14
N ASN A 762 -7.27 -30.91 -7.28
CA ASN A 762 -8.74 -30.79 -7.38
C ASN A 762 -9.47 -32.14 -7.50
N LEU A 763 -8.84 -33.23 -7.04
CA LEU A 763 -9.44 -34.58 -7.09
C LEU A 763 -10.43 -34.83 -5.95
N THR A 764 -10.39 -34.05 -4.91
CA THR A 764 -11.33 -34.14 -3.79
C THR A 764 -12.27 -32.95 -3.82
N MET A 765 -13.55 -33.20 -3.98
CA MET A 765 -14.63 -32.25 -3.64
C MET A 765 -14.77 -32.19 -2.11
N VAL A 766 -13.67 -32.00 -1.40
CA VAL A 766 -13.75 -31.66 0.03
C VAL A 766 -14.32 -30.26 0.07
N LYS A 767 -15.56 -30.14 0.51
CA LYS A 767 -16.04 -28.86 1.06
C LYS A 767 -14.99 -28.44 2.10
N THR A 768 -14.18 -27.48 1.76
CA THR A 768 -13.23 -26.87 2.68
C THR A 768 -14.03 -26.21 3.78
N THR A 769 -14.39 -26.98 4.79
CA THR A 769 -14.81 -26.43 6.07
C THR A 769 -13.61 -25.71 6.65
N LYS A 770 -13.64 -24.39 6.54
CA LYS A 770 -12.92 -23.41 7.40
C LYS A 770 -11.40 -23.58 7.69
N LEU A 771 -10.65 -24.50 7.06
CA LEU A 771 -9.20 -24.53 7.27
C LEU A 771 -8.50 -23.31 6.64
N GLY A 772 -9.06 -22.78 5.53
CA GLY A 772 -8.55 -21.58 4.90
C GLY A 772 -8.85 -20.27 5.66
N SER A 773 -9.89 -20.25 6.51
CA SER A 773 -10.19 -19.08 7.32
C SER A 773 -9.26 -18.97 8.53
N THR A 774 -8.90 -20.08 9.15
CA THR A 774 -8.02 -20.08 10.34
C THR A 774 -6.59 -19.66 9.99
N LEU A 775 -6.08 -20.03 8.81
CA LEU A 775 -4.76 -19.57 8.37
C LEU A 775 -4.76 -18.10 7.93
N ARG A 776 -5.87 -17.61 7.36
CA ARG A 776 -6.04 -16.19 7.07
C ARG A 776 -6.23 -15.38 8.35
N ASP A 777 -7.04 -15.87 9.28
CA ASP A 777 -7.30 -15.19 10.55
C ASP A 777 -6.06 -15.16 11.45
N HIS A 778 -5.22 -16.20 11.44
CA HIS A 778 -3.95 -16.19 12.18
C HIS A 778 -2.83 -15.43 11.45
N ALA A 779 -2.84 -15.35 10.13
CA ALA A 779 -1.94 -14.48 9.37
C ALA A 779 -2.34 -13.00 9.50
N HIS A 780 -3.63 -12.70 9.73
CA HIS A 780 -4.13 -11.35 10.01
C HIS A 780 -3.98 -10.95 11.49
N ASP A 781 -3.97 -11.90 12.43
CA ASP A 781 -3.63 -11.65 13.83
C ASP A 781 -2.10 -11.66 14.09
N GLY A 782 -1.33 -12.06 13.09
CA GLY A 782 0.12 -11.92 13.12
C GLY A 782 0.51 -10.44 13.03
N ARG A 783 0.46 -9.76 14.15
CA ARG A 783 1.02 -8.42 14.40
C ARG A 783 2.53 -8.37 14.11
N GLY A 784 2.96 -8.85 12.95
CA GLY A 784 4.36 -9.04 12.62
C GLY A 784 4.74 -8.92 11.14
N CYS A 785 3.78 -8.76 10.22
CA CYS A 785 4.10 -8.45 8.84
C CYS A 785 3.11 -7.42 8.28
N THR A 786 3.38 -6.17 8.53
CA THR A 786 2.58 -5.03 8.07
C THR A 786 2.73 -4.74 6.58
N CYS A 787 3.65 -5.41 5.91
CA CYS A 787 3.82 -5.27 4.46
C CYS A 787 2.60 -5.69 3.64
N SER A 788 1.76 -6.59 4.15
CA SER A 788 0.50 -6.97 3.48
C SER A 788 -0.65 -5.99 3.72
N LEU A 789 -0.59 -5.18 4.77
CA LEU A 789 -1.62 -4.17 5.06
C LEU A 789 -1.47 -2.90 4.22
N MET A 790 -0.24 -2.58 3.76
CA MET A 790 -0.04 -1.48 2.82
C MET A 790 -0.59 -1.77 1.42
N GLN A 791 -0.81 -3.05 1.06
CA GLN A 791 -1.44 -3.41 -0.23
C GLN A 791 -2.96 -3.24 -0.21
N ASP A 792 -3.58 -3.17 0.97
CA ASP A 792 -5.03 -3.02 1.15
C ASP A 792 -5.43 -1.69 1.81
N ALA A 793 -4.48 -0.78 2.09
CA ALA A 793 -4.86 0.62 2.28
C ALA A 793 -5.60 1.03 1.01
N PRO A 794 -6.83 1.54 1.10
CA PRO A 794 -7.48 2.05 -0.08
C PRO A 794 -6.56 3.12 -0.63
N GLU A 795 -5.84 2.81 -1.72
CA GLU A 795 -5.40 3.86 -2.60
C GLU A 795 -6.65 4.68 -2.86
N LEU A 796 -6.66 5.90 -2.40
CA LEU A 796 -7.60 6.94 -2.82
C LEU A 796 -7.22 7.34 -4.27
N SER A 797 -6.99 6.34 -5.11
CA SER A 797 -6.97 6.48 -6.53
C SER A 797 -8.43 6.46 -6.97
N LEU A 798 -8.86 7.50 -7.59
CA LEU A 798 -9.95 7.42 -8.56
C LEU A 798 -9.63 6.20 -9.42
N GLU A 799 -10.37 5.09 -9.24
CA GLU A 799 -10.09 3.87 -9.99
C GLU A 799 -9.99 4.22 -11.46
N PRO A 800 -8.91 3.88 -12.15
CA PRO A 800 -8.86 4.06 -13.58
C PRO A 800 -10.05 3.29 -14.17
N LEU A 801 -10.71 3.89 -15.15
CA LEU A 801 -11.75 3.21 -15.91
C LEU A 801 -11.20 1.85 -16.35
N PRO A 802 -11.94 0.73 -16.14
CA PRO A 802 -11.43 -0.59 -16.46
C PRO A 802 -10.98 -0.62 -17.93
N ARG A 803 -9.73 -0.96 -18.16
CA ARG A 803 -9.16 -1.05 -19.50
C ARG A 803 -9.92 -2.10 -20.32
N PRO A 804 -10.08 -1.94 -21.63
CA PRO A 804 -10.69 -2.95 -22.49
C PRO A 804 -10.09 -4.35 -22.31
N GLU A 805 -8.80 -4.43 -21.98
CA GLU A 805 -8.07 -5.66 -21.67
C GLU A 805 -8.54 -6.31 -20.36
N GLU A 806 -8.93 -5.52 -19.35
CA GLU A 806 -9.51 -6.04 -18.11
C GLU A 806 -10.93 -6.61 -18.32
N ILE A 807 -11.65 -6.10 -19.32
CA ILE A 807 -12.92 -6.68 -19.75
C ILE A 807 -12.68 -8.05 -20.38
N GLY A 808 -11.62 -8.20 -21.18
CA GLY A 808 -11.17 -9.48 -21.73
C GLY A 808 -10.75 -10.48 -20.64
N LEU A 809 -10.03 -10.01 -19.61
CA LEU A 809 -9.63 -10.80 -18.45
C LEU A 809 -10.81 -11.17 -17.53
N ARG A 810 -11.87 -10.35 -17.46
CA ARG A 810 -13.11 -10.70 -16.73
C ARG A 810 -13.89 -11.82 -17.40
N THR A 811 -13.81 -11.93 -18.72
CA THR A 811 -14.36 -13.10 -19.45
C THR A 811 -13.49 -14.35 -19.32
N ALA A 812 -12.21 -14.20 -19.04
CA ALA A 812 -11.29 -15.29 -18.74
C ALA A 812 -11.43 -15.86 -17.30
N ARG A 813 -12.33 -15.34 -16.46
CA ARG A 813 -12.68 -15.93 -15.15
C ARG A 813 -13.41 -17.28 -15.23
N ASN A 814 -13.67 -17.79 -16.41
CA ASN A 814 -13.99 -19.22 -16.62
C ASN A 814 -12.73 -20.12 -16.52
N TYR A 815 -11.62 -19.61 -16.00
CA TYR A 815 -10.38 -20.36 -15.76
C TYR A 815 -10.56 -21.61 -14.88
N ASP A 816 -11.51 -21.62 -13.96
CA ASP A 816 -11.81 -22.81 -13.14
C ASP A 816 -12.25 -24.04 -13.94
N MET A 817 -12.79 -23.84 -15.13
CA MET A 817 -13.14 -24.97 -16.01
C MET A 817 -11.94 -25.47 -16.81
N MET A 818 -10.98 -24.60 -17.17
CA MET A 818 -9.77 -25.01 -17.90
C MET A 818 -8.73 -25.71 -17.01
N GLN A 819 -8.66 -25.39 -15.72
CA GLN A 819 -7.72 -26.02 -14.78
C GLN A 819 -7.95 -27.55 -14.63
N ARG A 820 -9.15 -28.03 -14.83
CA ARG A 820 -9.47 -29.47 -14.70
C ARG A 820 -8.87 -30.38 -15.78
N VAL A 821 -8.34 -29.82 -16.85
CA VAL A 821 -7.73 -30.54 -17.99
C VAL A 821 -6.26 -30.13 -18.21
N SER A 822 -5.62 -29.45 -17.25
CA SER A 822 -4.23 -29.05 -17.39
C SER A 822 -3.24 -30.20 -17.20
N GLU A 823 -2.07 -30.11 -17.79
CA GLU A 823 -0.95 -31.04 -17.59
C GLU A 823 -0.52 -31.14 -16.12
N THR A 824 -0.73 -30.06 -15.33
CA THR A 824 -0.42 -30.04 -13.89
C THR A 824 -1.19 -31.12 -13.13
N THR A 825 -2.47 -31.33 -13.46
CA THR A 825 -3.27 -32.40 -12.87
C THR A 825 -2.76 -33.77 -13.24
N SER A 826 -2.36 -33.96 -14.50
CA SER A 826 -1.79 -35.24 -15.00
C SER A 826 -0.49 -35.58 -14.25
N ALA A 827 0.41 -34.61 -14.07
CA ALA A 827 1.66 -34.77 -13.34
C ALA A 827 1.43 -35.12 -11.86
N LYS A 828 0.56 -34.39 -11.17
CA LYS A 828 0.20 -34.66 -9.77
C LYS A 828 -0.43 -36.04 -9.56
N ARG A 829 -1.29 -36.47 -10.48
CA ARG A 829 -1.90 -37.79 -10.46
C ARG A 829 -0.86 -38.90 -10.67
N ALA A 830 0.05 -38.70 -11.61
CA ALA A 830 1.15 -39.64 -11.85
C ALA A 830 2.03 -39.78 -10.60
N GLU A 831 2.32 -38.67 -9.94
CA GLU A 831 3.11 -38.67 -8.69
C GLU A 831 2.36 -39.37 -7.54
N MET A 832 1.08 -39.14 -7.36
CA MET A 832 0.26 -39.87 -6.35
C MET A 832 0.24 -41.39 -6.62
N ARG A 833 0.19 -41.85 -7.87
CA ARG A 833 0.31 -43.30 -8.20
C ARG A 833 1.67 -43.85 -7.83
N ARG A 834 2.73 -43.09 -8.13
CA ARG A 834 4.10 -43.46 -7.76
C ARG A 834 4.26 -43.57 -6.25
N LEU A 835 3.77 -42.58 -5.49
CA LEU A 835 3.78 -42.60 -4.03
C LEU A 835 2.99 -43.79 -3.46
N LEU A 836 1.84 -44.11 -4.05
CA LEU A 836 1.06 -45.30 -3.64
C LEU A 836 1.89 -46.57 -3.74
N THR A 837 2.66 -46.74 -4.82
CA THR A 837 3.53 -47.92 -5.00
C THR A 837 4.66 -47.94 -3.92
N VAL A 838 5.29 -46.79 -3.65
CA VAL A 838 6.32 -46.65 -2.64
C VAL A 838 5.79 -46.97 -1.24
N VAL A 839 4.61 -46.46 -0.90
CA VAL A 839 3.94 -46.65 0.41
C VAL A 839 3.58 -48.11 0.62
N GLN A 840 2.97 -48.79 -0.40
CA GLN A 840 2.62 -50.20 -0.35
C GLN A 840 3.85 -51.10 -0.11
N GLY A 841 4.97 -50.79 -0.72
CA GLY A 841 6.24 -51.52 -0.51
C GLY A 841 6.81 -51.42 0.91
N ARG A 842 6.20 -50.59 1.80
CA ARG A 842 6.71 -50.28 3.14
C ARG A 842 5.82 -50.64 4.31
N PHE A 843 4.78 -51.42 4.11
CA PHE A 843 3.80 -51.76 5.16
C PHE A 843 4.41 -52.52 6.37
N GLN A 844 5.49 -53.20 6.17
CA GLN A 844 6.20 -53.94 7.22
C GLN A 844 7.42 -53.19 7.75
N SER A 845 7.67 -51.97 7.27
CA SER A 845 8.86 -51.22 7.62
C SER A 845 8.70 -50.47 8.97
N GLY A 846 9.79 -50.46 9.73
CA GLY A 846 9.90 -49.66 10.94
C GLY A 846 9.05 -50.14 12.13
N ASP A 847 8.82 -49.23 13.07
CA ASP A 847 8.00 -49.44 14.25
C ASP A 847 6.50 -49.45 13.98
N GLN A 848 5.67 -49.69 14.99
CA GLN A 848 4.20 -49.71 14.84
C GLN A 848 3.64 -48.38 14.35
N ALA A 849 4.19 -47.23 14.81
CA ALA A 849 3.75 -45.91 14.38
C ALA A 849 4.06 -45.67 12.89
N THR A 850 5.21 -46.09 12.43
CA THR A 850 5.61 -46.02 11.00
C THR A 850 4.72 -46.93 10.13
N ARG A 851 4.40 -48.15 10.56
CA ARG A 851 3.51 -49.05 9.84
C ARG A 851 2.07 -48.50 9.75
N ASN A 852 1.55 -47.94 10.83
CA ASN A 852 0.23 -47.29 10.84
C ASN A 852 0.22 -46.06 9.91
N HIS A 853 1.28 -45.29 9.91
CA HIS A 853 1.44 -44.13 9.02
C HIS A 853 1.39 -44.53 7.53
N TYR A 854 2.13 -45.55 7.10
CA TYR A 854 2.10 -45.98 5.69
C TYR A 854 0.73 -46.55 5.29
N ARG A 855 0.00 -47.21 6.18
CA ARG A 855 -1.37 -47.67 5.93
C ARG A 855 -2.36 -46.51 5.78
N ASP A 856 -2.22 -45.46 6.58
CA ASP A 856 -3.04 -44.23 6.46
C ASP A 856 -2.77 -43.52 5.13
N LEU A 857 -1.50 -43.37 4.74
CA LEU A 857 -1.14 -42.75 3.45
C LEU A 857 -1.68 -43.57 2.25
N GLU A 858 -1.65 -44.90 2.32
CA GLU A 858 -2.27 -45.77 1.29
C GLU A 858 -3.76 -45.46 1.16
N LEU A 859 -4.48 -45.40 2.29
CA LEU A 859 -5.93 -45.14 2.26
C LEU A 859 -6.21 -43.76 1.64
N ARG A 860 -5.50 -42.71 2.03
CA ARG A 860 -5.64 -41.36 1.46
C ARG A 860 -5.40 -41.34 -0.06
N LEU A 861 -4.31 -41.94 -0.51
CA LEU A 861 -3.95 -41.97 -1.93
C LEU A 861 -4.97 -42.80 -2.75
N LYS A 862 -5.39 -43.93 -2.24
CA LYS A 862 -6.41 -44.75 -2.90
C LYS A 862 -7.75 -44.02 -2.99
N GLU A 863 -8.17 -43.37 -1.93
CA GLU A 863 -9.40 -42.58 -1.89
C GLU A 863 -9.35 -41.43 -2.92
N ALA A 864 -8.27 -40.64 -2.91
CA ALA A 864 -8.07 -39.57 -3.88
C ALA A 864 -8.08 -40.07 -5.35
N LEU A 865 -7.38 -41.17 -5.61
CA LEU A 865 -7.31 -41.75 -6.98
C LEU A 865 -8.57 -42.45 -7.45
N ARG A 866 -9.45 -42.88 -6.55
CA ARG A 866 -10.78 -43.51 -6.87
C ARG A 866 -11.84 -42.51 -7.26
N MET A 867 -11.72 -41.25 -6.86
CA MET A 867 -12.61 -40.15 -7.25
C MET A 867 -12.40 -39.75 -8.72
N LEU A 868 -11.60 -40.49 -9.43
CA LEU A 868 -11.40 -40.47 -10.88
C LEU A 868 -12.32 -41.50 -11.57
#